data_46293b0dafd7e3cba9185991440905de
#
_entry.id   46293b0dafd7e3cba9185991440905de
#
_cell.length_a   1.000
_cell.length_b   1.000
_cell.length_c   1.000
_cell.angle_alpha   90.00
_cell.angle_beta   90.00
_cell.angle_gamma   90.00
#
_symmetry.space_group_name_H-M   'P 1'
#
loop_
_entity.id
_entity.type
_entity.pdbx_description
1 polymer ?
#
loop_
_entity_poly.entity_id
_entity_poly.type
_entity_poly.pdbx_seq_one_letter_code
_entity_poly.pdbx_strand_id
1 'polypeptide(L)'
;LSFFGYCTTLLKKFRNDERIGHISGSNYQFGKNRGDGTYYYSNLTHVSGWAGWRRVWQEHCLNENKYDLFNQLDYLSNLPSHAPFQYRWNRFFNIVNHSNEHFWEVKYAYTNLINNRLSIIPNKNLITKIAYYDKMPHAIKNHPFTNIKNEEIDHIVHPSFICPDIEADLYSQTKEYNTSFEELYMPKEYFYLKEHFVTAIRNNHIHPKIPQIIHQIYEDLAGPPPSLVEISQSWKELNPDWEYRFWNKNDIETFLKTYYPEFIPAYNAFPHNVQRWDAIRYLILYKFGGLYVDMDYECTENITQTKVIVFEITDYCNLKCKYCSLGDLYNFSKKESKNINIKYALNFLRYIFNVKHKKTKLTISFFGGEPLVNIHAIQQIIEEAKLLNKNKKLDLMFNMTTNATLIHKYIDFIVENNIELLISFDGNEKAHSYRTYASNNKNSFHDVLMNTDMIKLKHPNYFDKYVNFNAVLNNRNSIKGIYEFIYNRYGKIPRISQLSSDHINLNKKNIFDDIFHSRKISEKEFQKEGSDVLPIVSNRLIPFNESKKFLKHYSLNLYLSNTLYLLYDLIDSFPTGTCLPFQTRMFLNTHNNLLPCEKVSYKNFLGKVNDHVFINIPEIVQRYNSYYVHCKKVCQYCYGGRACSTCLLSLDNLDQLGVEEFVCPDFQNQKTFEDKLNRIFSYLGKCPSEFFQIINHLITE
;
A
#
# COMPACT_ATOMS: atom_id res chain seq x y z
N LEU A 1 13.34 -37.62 36.54
CA LEU A 1 14.31 -37.43 35.43
C LEU A 1 13.86 -38.19 34.20
N SER A 2 12.70 -37.79 33.65
CA SER A 2 12.07 -38.52 32.55
C SER A 2 12.93 -38.58 31.28
N PHE A 3 13.73 -37.55 30.96
CA PHE A 3 14.61 -37.55 29.79
C PHE A 3 15.58 -38.73 29.76
N PHE A 4 16.34 -38.96 30.83
CA PHE A 4 17.32 -40.05 30.85
C PHE A 4 16.66 -41.42 30.82
N GLY A 5 15.56 -41.63 31.56
CA GLY A 5 14.76 -42.87 31.53
C GLY A 5 14.18 -43.13 30.13
N TYR A 6 13.63 -42.07 29.50
CA TYR A 6 13.15 -42.11 28.15
C TYR A 6 14.24 -42.53 27.15
N CYS A 7 15.40 -41.86 27.16
CA CYS A 7 16.51 -42.20 26.28
C CYS A 7 17.00 -43.64 26.53
N THR A 8 17.17 -44.06 27.78
CA THR A 8 17.69 -45.42 28.12
C THR A 8 16.77 -46.50 27.57
N THR A 9 15.47 -46.33 27.72
CA THR A 9 14.47 -47.30 27.23
C THR A 9 14.48 -47.40 25.72
N LEU A 10 14.51 -46.23 25.00
CA LEU A 10 14.48 -46.21 23.57
C LEU A 10 15.82 -46.62 22.92
N LEU A 11 16.96 -46.27 23.54
CA LEU A 11 18.27 -46.74 23.11
C LEU A 11 18.37 -48.28 23.18
N LYS A 12 17.81 -48.91 24.23
CA LYS A 12 17.73 -50.37 24.37
C LYS A 12 16.79 -50.97 23.30
N LYS A 13 15.61 -50.42 23.13
CA LYS A 13 14.59 -50.93 22.22
C LYS A 13 15.06 -50.90 20.76
N PHE A 14 15.63 -49.81 20.30
CA PHE A 14 15.99 -49.58 18.88
C PHE A 14 17.51 -49.80 18.65
N ARG A 15 18.20 -50.55 19.52
CA ARG A 15 19.62 -50.76 19.43
C ARG A 15 20.08 -51.31 18.09
N ASN A 16 19.29 -52.24 17.51
CA ASN A 16 19.61 -52.95 16.28
C ASN A 16 18.70 -52.50 15.10
N ASP A 17 17.89 -51.50 15.30
CA ASP A 17 17.02 -50.96 14.23
C ASP A 17 17.73 -49.83 13.50
N GLU A 18 18.23 -50.11 12.32
CA GLU A 18 19.00 -49.15 11.51
C GLU A 18 18.15 -48.01 10.94
N ARG A 19 16.79 -48.16 10.93
CA ARG A 19 15.89 -47.09 10.49
C ARG A 19 15.88 -45.93 11.46
N ILE A 20 16.29 -46.13 12.71
CA ILE A 20 16.31 -45.11 13.76
C ILE A 20 17.73 -44.63 14.01
N GLY A 21 17.96 -43.33 13.79
CA GLY A 21 19.27 -42.69 13.93
C GLY A 21 19.41 -41.79 15.15
N HIS A 22 18.31 -41.29 15.70
CA HIS A 22 18.33 -40.21 16.67
C HIS A 22 17.14 -40.30 17.66
N ILE A 23 17.38 -39.85 18.88
CA ILE A 23 16.35 -39.68 19.93
C ILE A 23 16.48 -38.26 20.43
N SER A 24 15.45 -37.40 20.18
CA SER A 24 15.39 -36.05 20.70
C SER A 24 14.75 -35.99 22.08
N GLY A 25 15.20 -35.05 22.91
CA GLY A 25 14.52 -34.66 24.14
C GLY A 25 13.61 -33.44 23.96
N SER A 26 13.75 -32.74 22.83
CA SER A 26 12.98 -31.53 22.54
C SER A 26 11.74 -31.82 21.71
N ASN A 27 10.65 -31.12 22.02
CA ASN A 27 9.42 -31.12 21.24
C ASN A 27 9.10 -29.69 20.79
N TYR A 28 8.89 -29.51 19.49
CA TYR A 28 8.57 -28.22 18.88
C TYR A 28 7.14 -28.19 18.29
N GLN A 29 6.23 -29.02 18.87
CA GLN A 29 4.82 -29.07 18.49
C GLN A 29 3.93 -28.13 19.32
N PHE A 30 4.50 -27.43 20.32
CA PHE A 30 3.80 -26.44 21.14
C PHE A 30 2.47 -26.96 21.74
N GLY A 31 2.52 -28.16 22.33
CA GLY A 31 1.37 -28.77 23.00
C GLY A 31 0.47 -29.64 22.09
N LYS A 32 0.78 -29.78 20.80
CA LYS A 32 0.09 -30.73 19.92
C LYS A 32 0.66 -32.13 20.13
N ASN A 33 -0.19 -33.10 20.42
CA ASN A 33 0.17 -34.52 20.42
C ASN A 33 0.16 -35.08 19.01
N ARG A 34 1.13 -35.96 18.73
CA ARG A 34 1.32 -36.60 17.42
C ARG A 34 1.28 -38.12 17.57
N GLY A 35 0.57 -38.78 16.65
CA GLY A 35 0.45 -40.24 16.65
C GLY A 35 -0.32 -40.79 17.87
N ASP A 36 -0.18 -42.10 18.11
CA ASP A 36 -0.86 -42.89 19.14
C ASP A 36 0.04 -43.27 20.31
N GLY A 37 1.29 -42.80 20.33
CA GLY A 37 2.27 -43.09 21.37
C GLY A 37 2.69 -41.87 22.21
N THR A 38 3.61 -42.06 23.14
CA THR A 38 4.22 -40.96 23.89
C THR A 38 5.29 -40.21 23.11
N TYR A 39 5.60 -40.68 21.91
CA TYR A 39 6.51 -40.08 20.95
C TYR A 39 6.03 -40.38 19.52
N TYR A 40 6.60 -39.71 18.55
CA TYR A 40 6.37 -39.92 17.12
C TYR A 40 7.72 -40.00 16.37
N TYR A 41 7.66 -40.44 15.12
CA TYR A 41 8.83 -40.48 14.24
C TYR A 41 8.87 -39.26 13.32
N SER A 42 10.07 -38.77 13.03
CA SER A 42 10.33 -37.53 12.30
C SER A 42 11.52 -37.71 11.36
N ASN A 43 11.52 -37.04 10.20
CA ASN A 43 12.71 -36.90 9.36
C ASN A 43 13.68 -35.84 9.89
N LEU A 44 13.26 -35.01 10.84
CA LEU A 44 14.07 -33.93 11.39
C LEU A 44 14.93 -34.41 12.54
N THR A 45 16.18 -33.94 12.59
CA THR A 45 17.14 -34.25 13.65
C THR A 45 17.30 -33.03 14.56
N HIS A 46 16.61 -33.02 15.71
CA HIS A 46 16.71 -31.92 16.68
C HIS A 46 17.75 -32.23 17.75
N VAL A 47 18.88 -31.53 17.73
CA VAL A 47 20.03 -31.78 18.58
C VAL A 47 20.04 -31.03 19.92
N SER A 48 18.99 -30.45 20.34
CA SER A 48 18.87 -29.81 21.66
C SER A 48 18.45 -30.83 22.71
N GLY A 49 19.48 -31.44 23.41
CA GLY A 49 19.28 -32.57 24.33
C GLY A 49 18.85 -33.83 23.59
N TRP A 50 19.81 -34.72 23.36
CA TRP A 50 19.59 -35.87 22.48
C TRP A 50 20.37 -37.10 22.90
N ALA A 51 20.02 -38.24 22.35
CA ALA A 51 20.76 -39.48 22.45
C ALA A 51 20.81 -40.18 21.08
N GLY A 52 21.84 -40.98 20.90
CA GLY A 52 22.04 -41.72 19.64
C GLY A 52 23.00 -42.92 19.84
N TRP A 53 23.27 -43.62 18.78
CA TRP A 53 24.10 -44.84 18.81
C TRP A 53 25.47 -44.56 18.19
N ARG A 54 26.48 -45.30 18.70
CA ARG A 54 27.84 -45.23 18.17
C ARG A 54 27.90 -45.49 16.66
N ARG A 55 27.08 -46.41 16.13
CA ARG A 55 27.00 -46.72 14.69
C ARG A 55 26.68 -45.52 13.85
N VAL A 56 25.73 -44.68 14.29
CA VAL A 56 25.31 -43.46 13.56
C VAL A 56 26.39 -42.37 13.63
N TRP A 57 27.03 -42.25 14.82
CA TRP A 57 28.10 -41.26 15.02
C TRP A 57 29.37 -41.60 14.23
N GLN A 58 29.72 -42.89 14.11
CA GLN A 58 30.84 -43.31 13.28
C GLN A 58 30.65 -43.00 11.80
N GLU A 59 29.46 -43.14 11.28
CA GLU A 59 29.14 -42.79 9.90
C GLU A 59 29.14 -41.27 9.64
N HIS A 60 28.85 -40.47 10.65
CA HIS A 60 28.91 -39.02 10.58
C HIS A 60 30.29 -38.49 10.12
N CYS A 61 31.37 -39.12 10.55
CA CYS A 61 32.74 -38.75 10.19
C CYS A 61 33.16 -39.20 8.78
N LEU A 62 32.43 -40.13 8.15
CA LEU A 62 32.85 -40.79 6.89
C LEU A 62 32.13 -40.22 5.64
N ASN A 63 31.13 -39.36 5.79
CA ASN A 63 30.25 -38.98 4.71
C ASN A 63 30.54 -37.60 4.06
N GLU A 64 31.68 -36.96 4.35
CA GLU A 64 32.03 -35.62 3.85
C GLU A 64 32.04 -35.54 2.31
N ASN A 65 32.36 -36.62 1.60
CA ASN A 65 32.49 -36.65 0.13
C ASN A 65 31.16 -36.99 -0.62
N LYS A 66 30.09 -37.30 0.08
CA LYS A 66 28.81 -37.72 -0.56
C LYS A 66 27.84 -36.56 -0.84
N TYR A 67 28.11 -35.38 -0.28
CA TYR A 67 27.19 -34.24 -0.42
C TYR A 67 27.03 -33.78 -1.86
N ASP A 68 28.13 -33.61 -2.57
CA ASP A 68 28.10 -33.11 -3.95
C ASP A 68 27.34 -34.07 -4.87
N LEU A 69 27.55 -35.37 -4.70
CA LEU A 69 26.80 -36.38 -5.45
C LEU A 69 25.30 -36.39 -5.11
N PHE A 70 24.99 -36.26 -3.82
CA PHE A 70 23.58 -36.20 -3.34
C PHE A 70 22.86 -34.97 -3.90
N ASN A 71 23.55 -33.83 -3.95
CA ASN A 71 23.01 -32.59 -4.52
C ASN A 71 22.91 -32.65 -6.05
N GLN A 72 23.91 -33.17 -6.74
CA GLN A 72 23.90 -33.37 -8.21
C GLN A 72 22.75 -34.27 -8.67
N LEU A 73 22.40 -35.27 -7.88
CA LEU A 73 21.30 -36.21 -8.16
C LEU A 73 19.92 -35.68 -7.69
N ASP A 74 19.86 -34.47 -7.14
CA ASP A 74 18.66 -33.79 -6.62
C ASP A 74 17.82 -34.65 -5.65
N TYR A 75 18.48 -35.50 -4.84
CA TYR A 75 17.77 -36.36 -3.88
C TYR A 75 17.03 -35.59 -2.80
N LEU A 76 17.36 -34.33 -2.54
CA LEU A 76 16.59 -33.45 -1.64
C LEU A 76 15.15 -33.24 -2.14
N SER A 77 14.92 -33.23 -3.44
CA SER A 77 13.59 -33.09 -4.01
C SER A 77 12.67 -34.29 -3.75
N ASN A 78 13.27 -35.45 -3.47
CA ASN A 78 12.55 -36.69 -3.16
C ASN A 78 12.18 -36.83 -1.66
N LEU A 79 12.67 -35.91 -0.81
CA LEU A 79 12.29 -35.93 0.59
C LEU A 79 10.85 -35.45 0.77
N PRO A 80 10.10 -36.04 1.71
CA PRO A 80 8.75 -35.58 2.05
C PRO A 80 8.82 -34.22 2.75
N SER A 81 9.02 -33.19 1.99
CA SER A 81 9.18 -31.82 2.46
C SER A 81 8.76 -30.83 1.36
N HIS A 82 8.26 -29.66 1.74
CA HIS A 82 7.91 -28.61 0.78
C HIS A 82 9.15 -27.86 0.28
N ALA A 83 9.04 -27.29 -0.92
CA ALA A 83 10.11 -26.57 -1.60
C ALA A 83 10.90 -25.56 -0.71
N PRO A 84 10.28 -24.75 0.19
CA PRO A 84 11.01 -23.85 1.06
C PRO A 84 12.00 -24.53 1.97
N PHE A 85 11.66 -25.71 2.49
CA PHE A 85 12.52 -26.45 3.41
C PHE A 85 13.64 -27.17 2.67
N GLN A 86 13.34 -27.75 1.50
CA GLN A 86 14.35 -28.32 0.61
C GLN A 86 15.39 -27.27 0.21
N TYR A 87 14.94 -26.06 -0.15
CA TYR A 87 15.81 -24.93 -0.47
C TYR A 87 16.73 -24.56 0.72
N ARG A 88 16.16 -24.40 1.92
CA ARG A 88 16.92 -24.04 3.13
C ARG A 88 17.92 -25.13 3.53
N TRP A 89 17.52 -26.38 3.46
CA TRP A 89 18.39 -27.50 3.74
C TRP A 89 19.55 -27.56 2.75
N ASN A 90 19.27 -27.40 1.46
CA ASN A 90 20.30 -27.35 0.44
C ASN A 90 21.32 -26.23 0.71
N ARG A 91 20.82 -25.05 1.07
CA ARG A 91 21.68 -23.92 1.44
C ARG A 91 22.53 -24.21 2.70
N PHE A 92 21.93 -24.75 3.74
CA PHE A 92 22.68 -25.11 4.96
C PHE A 92 23.76 -26.13 4.70
N PHE A 93 23.46 -27.20 4.00
CA PHE A 93 24.43 -28.24 3.66
C PHE A 93 25.54 -27.69 2.76
N ASN A 94 25.19 -26.82 1.81
CA ASN A 94 26.20 -26.19 0.95
C ASN A 94 27.16 -25.30 1.74
N ILE A 95 26.66 -24.46 2.65
CA ILE A 95 27.48 -23.62 3.52
C ILE A 95 28.39 -24.48 4.37
N VAL A 96 27.89 -25.54 5.00
CA VAL A 96 28.65 -26.40 5.90
C VAL A 96 29.71 -27.21 5.16
N ASN A 97 29.41 -27.65 3.93
CA ASN A 97 30.36 -28.45 3.13
C ASN A 97 31.52 -27.62 2.57
N HIS A 98 31.28 -26.30 2.32
CA HIS A 98 32.27 -25.39 1.75
C HIS A 98 32.89 -24.41 2.76
N SER A 99 32.49 -24.48 4.05
CA SER A 99 33.05 -23.65 5.11
C SER A 99 34.09 -24.41 5.95
N ASN A 100 35.09 -23.70 6.47
CA ASN A 100 36.02 -24.22 7.45
C ASN A 100 35.45 -24.30 8.88
N GLU A 101 34.16 -24.00 9.05
CA GLU A 101 33.50 -24.03 10.36
C GLU A 101 32.92 -25.40 10.68
N HIS A 102 33.08 -25.84 11.93
CA HIS A 102 32.62 -27.14 12.40
C HIS A 102 31.16 -27.11 12.86
N PHE A 103 30.20 -27.12 11.93
CA PHE A 103 28.78 -27.30 12.22
C PHE A 103 28.43 -28.79 12.31
N TRP A 104 28.89 -29.46 13.38
CA TRP A 104 28.71 -30.90 13.56
C TRP A 104 27.23 -31.31 13.56
N GLU A 105 26.33 -30.46 14.12
CA GLU A 105 24.90 -30.72 14.20
C GLU A 105 24.24 -30.81 12.83
N VAL A 106 24.67 -29.98 11.89
CA VAL A 106 24.14 -29.97 10.51
C VAL A 106 24.65 -31.19 9.76
N LYS A 107 25.93 -31.52 9.92
CA LYS A 107 26.54 -32.74 9.35
C LYS A 107 25.87 -34.01 9.90
N TYR A 108 25.53 -34.03 11.20
CA TYR A 108 24.86 -35.15 11.83
C TYR A 108 23.38 -35.29 11.31
N ALA A 109 22.64 -34.20 11.18
CA ALA A 109 21.31 -34.19 10.57
C ALA A 109 21.38 -34.69 9.12
N TYR A 110 22.34 -34.21 8.35
CA TYR A 110 22.60 -34.67 6.99
C TYR A 110 22.89 -36.18 6.92
N THR A 111 23.71 -36.72 7.83
CA THR A 111 24.02 -38.16 7.90
C THR A 111 22.76 -39.01 8.11
N ASN A 112 21.85 -38.59 8.98
CA ASN A 112 20.59 -39.28 9.18
C ASN A 112 19.71 -39.21 7.91
N LEU A 113 19.68 -38.06 7.27
CA LEU A 113 18.89 -37.80 6.08
C LEU A 113 19.31 -38.70 4.90
N ILE A 114 20.61 -38.70 4.55
CA ILE A 114 21.12 -39.50 3.39
C ILE A 114 21.02 -41.00 3.58
N ASN A 115 20.93 -41.46 4.83
CA ASN A 115 20.72 -42.86 5.17
C ASN A 115 19.25 -43.19 5.45
N ASN A 116 18.32 -42.27 5.18
CA ASN A 116 16.87 -42.40 5.37
C ASN A 116 16.49 -42.83 6.80
N ARG A 117 17.22 -42.29 7.81
CA ARG A 117 16.99 -42.60 9.22
C ARG A 117 16.00 -41.62 9.85
N LEU A 118 15.12 -42.15 10.65
CA LEU A 118 14.15 -41.41 11.42
C LEU A 118 14.69 -41.02 12.79
N SER A 119 14.21 -39.89 13.27
CA SER A 119 14.37 -39.41 14.64
C SER A 119 13.14 -39.77 15.47
N ILE A 120 13.34 -40.07 16.74
CA ILE A 120 12.26 -40.21 17.73
C ILE A 120 12.10 -38.89 18.46
N ILE A 121 10.91 -38.31 18.41
CA ILE A 121 10.58 -37.01 19.03
C ILE A 121 9.50 -37.26 20.11
N PRO A 122 9.73 -36.87 21.38
CA PRO A 122 8.72 -37.04 22.44
C PRO A 122 7.53 -36.13 22.22
N ASN A 123 6.30 -36.56 22.59
CA ASN A 123 5.11 -35.71 22.56
C ASN A 123 5.10 -34.62 23.65
N LYS A 124 5.93 -34.78 24.68
CA LYS A 124 6.18 -33.79 25.71
C LYS A 124 7.61 -33.27 25.60
N ASN A 125 7.82 -31.97 25.79
CA ASN A 125 9.15 -31.40 25.77
C ASN A 125 9.90 -31.81 27.05
N LEU A 126 10.99 -32.57 26.91
CA LEU A 126 11.77 -33.08 28.05
C LEU A 126 13.00 -32.23 28.37
N ILE A 127 13.38 -31.34 27.47
CA ILE A 127 14.61 -30.52 27.57
C ILE A 127 14.27 -29.07 27.20
N THR A 128 14.62 -28.13 28.08
CA THR A 128 14.48 -26.70 27.83
C THR A 128 15.81 -26.11 27.38
N LYS A 129 15.83 -25.50 26.20
CA LYS A 129 16.96 -24.70 25.74
C LYS A 129 16.89 -23.33 26.40
N ILE A 130 17.80 -23.07 27.36
CA ILE A 130 17.89 -21.79 28.07
C ILE A 130 18.79 -20.84 27.27
N ALA A 131 18.26 -19.68 26.87
CA ALA A 131 19.06 -18.62 26.27
C ALA A 131 19.85 -17.89 27.37
N TYR A 132 21.17 -18.05 27.41
CA TYR A 132 22.07 -17.26 28.29
C TYR A 132 22.22 -15.85 27.72
N TYR A 133 21.73 -14.85 28.49
CA TYR A 133 21.40 -13.50 28.00
C TYR A 133 22.57 -12.60 27.62
N ASP A 134 23.80 -12.83 28.09
CA ASP A 134 24.83 -11.76 28.04
C ASP A 134 25.86 -11.86 26.90
N LYS A 135 25.93 -12.96 26.17
CA LYS A 135 26.97 -13.16 25.12
C LYS A 135 26.46 -13.73 23.78
N MET A 136 25.16 -13.91 23.59
CA MET A 136 24.62 -14.46 22.34
C MET A 136 24.05 -13.40 21.38
N PRO A 137 24.19 -13.58 20.05
CA PRO A 137 23.59 -12.68 19.07
C PRO A 137 22.09 -12.51 19.28
N HIS A 138 21.57 -11.32 19.04
CA HIS A 138 20.15 -10.98 19.22
C HIS A 138 19.14 -11.92 18.53
N ALA A 139 19.55 -12.59 17.45
CA ALA A 139 18.74 -13.57 16.72
C ALA A 139 18.37 -14.82 17.55
N ILE A 140 19.14 -15.16 18.58
CA ILE A 140 18.92 -16.36 19.40
C ILE A 140 18.01 -16.07 20.61
N LYS A 141 17.94 -14.82 21.07
CA LYS A 141 17.12 -14.44 22.24
C LYS A 141 15.60 -14.64 22.00
N ASN A 142 15.13 -14.48 20.78
CA ASN A 142 13.73 -14.55 20.40
C ASN A 142 13.40 -15.76 19.53
N HIS A 143 14.28 -16.76 19.48
CA HIS A 143 14.03 -17.96 18.70
C HIS A 143 12.83 -18.74 19.31
N PRO A 144 11.83 -19.17 18.52
CA PRO A 144 10.62 -19.81 19.02
C PRO A 144 10.89 -21.09 19.83
N PHE A 145 12.06 -21.72 19.64
CA PHE A 145 12.46 -22.95 20.32
C PHE A 145 13.23 -22.71 21.62
N THR A 146 13.34 -21.47 22.11
CA THR A 146 13.94 -21.16 23.40
C THR A 146 12.87 -21.08 24.49
N ASN A 147 13.23 -21.46 25.72
CA ASN A 147 12.36 -21.38 26.91
C ASN A 147 11.05 -22.18 26.82
N ILE A 148 10.95 -23.19 25.96
CA ILE A 148 9.81 -24.11 25.95
C ILE A 148 9.82 -24.88 27.29
N LYS A 149 8.68 -24.84 28.00
CA LYS A 149 8.53 -25.51 29.30
C LYS A 149 8.78 -27.02 29.14
N ASN A 150 9.59 -27.60 30.02
CA ASN A 150 9.75 -29.05 30.10
C ASN A 150 8.61 -29.71 30.86
N GLU A 151 8.32 -30.94 30.48
CA GLU A 151 7.31 -31.80 31.06
C GLU A 151 7.90 -33.18 31.39
N GLU A 152 7.16 -34.04 32.06
CA GLU A 152 7.59 -35.39 32.39
C GLU A 152 6.78 -36.44 31.62
N ILE A 153 7.43 -37.58 31.32
CA ILE A 153 6.79 -38.79 30.81
C ILE A 153 6.88 -39.87 31.91
N ASP A 154 5.75 -40.32 32.38
CA ASP A 154 5.68 -41.33 33.46
C ASP A 154 5.94 -42.73 32.91
N HIS A 155 5.38 -43.06 31.75
CA HIS A 155 5.53 -44.35 31.09
C HIS A 155 5.57 -44.17 29.58
N ILE A 156 6.26 -45.09 28.88
CA ILE A 156 6.47 -45.02 27.43
C ILE A 156 5.43 -45.93 26.76
N VAL A 157 4.56 -45.32 25.93
CA VAL A 157 3.71 -46.00 24.97
C VAL A 157 4.34 -45.87 23.62
N HIS A 158 4.62 -46.99 22.95
CA HIS A 158 5.24 -46.99 21.64
C HIS A 158 4.18 -46.78 20.56
N PRO A 159 4.46 -45.96 19.51
CA PRO A 159 3.58 -45.85 18.35
C PRO A 159 3.39 -47.22 17.66
N SER A 160 2.21 -47.45 17.12
CA SER A 160 1.87 -48.69 16.41
C SER A 160 2.68 -48.91 15.14
N PHE A 161 3.12 -47.82 14.50
CA PHE A 161 3.87 -47.88 13.23
C PHE A 161 5.13 -47.00 13.28
N ILE A 162 6.20 -47.52 12.65
CA ILE A 162 7.44 -46.73 12.40
C ILE A 162 7.27 -45.99 11.08
N CYS A 163 6.64 -44.84 11.15
CA CYS A 163 6.35 -43.99 9.99
C CYS A 163 6.53 -42.52 10.39
N PRO A 164 7.21 -41.68 9.61
CA PRO A 164 7.39 -40.27 9.97
C PRO A 164 6.08 -39.50 9.90
N ASP A 165 5.86 -38.62 10.85
CA ASP A 165 4.73 -37.68 10.86
C ASP A 165 5.15 -36.41 10.07
N ILE A 166 4.77 -36.39 8.77
CA ILE A 166 5.12 -35.31 7.87
C ILE A 166 4.48 -33.98 8.27
N GLU A 167 3.25 -34.02 8.82
CA GLU A 167 2.61 -32.80 9.32
C GLU A 167 3.34 -32.22 10.52
N ALA A 168 3.85 -33.07 11.41
CA ALA A 168 4.67 -32.63 12.54
C ALA A 168 5.99 -32.00 12.06
N ASP A 169 6.64 -32.60 11.07
CA ASP A 169 7.86 -32.09 10.49
C ASP A 169 7.64 -30.70 9.84
N LEU A 170 6.58 -30.56 9.04
CA LEU A 170 6.19 -29.29 8.43
C LEU A 170 5.88 -28.22 9.49
N TYR A 171 5.12 -28.58 10.51
CA TYR A 171 4.78 -27.66 11.60
C TYR A 171 6.01 -27.16 12.35
N SER A 172 6.94 -28.05 12.71
CA SER A 172 8.21 -27.65 13.33
C SER A 172 9.03 -26.71 12.48
N GLN A 173 9.15 -27.00 11.18
CA GLN A 173 9.92 -26.17 10.24
C GLN A 173 9.27 -24.80 10.00
N THR A 174 7.91 -24.72 9.93
CA THR A 174 7.23 -23.41 9.81
C THR A 174 7.51 -22.53 11.03
N LYS A 175 7.59 -23.12 12.23
CA LYS A 175 7.93 -22.38 13.46
C LYS A 175 9.41 -22.00 13.53
N GLU A 176 10.29 -22.92 13.15
CA GLU A 176 11.75 -22.69 13.14
C GLU A 176 12.15 -21.56 12.21
N TYR A 177 11.57 -21.53 11.02
CA TYR A 177 11.91 -20.58 9.97
C TYR A 177 10.97 -19.39 9.87
N ASN A 178 9.99 -19.29 10.78
CA ASN A 178 8.94 -18.26 10.75
C ASN A 178 8.28 -18.13 9.37
N THR A 179 7.96 -19.29 8.78
CA THR A 179 7.39 -19.42 7.44
C THR A 179 5.88 -19.53 7.56
N SER A 180 5.12 -18.77 6.78
CA SER A 180 3.67 -18.88 6.75
C SER A 180 3.21 -20.15 6.01
N PHE A 181 1.95 -20.54 6.25
CA PHE A 181 1.39 -21.73 5.58
C PHE A 181 1.28 -21.51 4.07
N GLU A 182 0.99 -20.29 3.64
CA GLU A 182 0.90 -19.88 2.23
C GLU A 182 2.26 -19.97 1.53
N GLU A 183 3.33 -19.67 2.24
CA GLU A 183 4.70 -19.74 1.70
C GLU A 183 5.16 -21.18 1.40
N LEU A 184 4.50 -22.20 1.96
CA LEU A 184 4.84 -23.59 1.71
C LEU A 184 4.71 -24.00 0.23
N TYR A 185 3.86 -23.30 -0.50
CA TYR A 185 3.56 -23.59 -1.91
C TYR A 185 4.31 -22.69 -2.89
N MET A 186 5.22 -21.83 -2.39
CA MET A 186 6.00 -20.94 -3.23
C MET A 186 7.15 -21.66 -3.94
N PRO A 187 7.53 -21.24 -5.16
CA PRO A 187 8.71 -21.75 -5.86
C PRO A 187 9.99 -21.58 -5.06
N LYS A 188 10.98 -22.46 -5.26
CA LYS A 188 12.29 -22.41 -4.57
C LYS A 188 12.99 -21.05 -4.72
N GLU A 189 12.88 -20.43 -5.88
CA GLU A 189 13.47 -19.14 -6.24
C GLU A 189 12.96 -17.98 -5.39
N TYR A 190 11.70 -18.04 -4.97
CA TYR A 190 11.11 -17.07 -4.06
C TYR A 190 11.85 -17.01 -2.72
N PHE A 191 12.22 -18.16 -2.14
CA PHE A 191 12.89 -18.19 -0.84
C PHE A 191 14.32 -17.66 -0.94
N TYR A 192 14.99 -17.92 -2.05
CA TYR A 192 16.29 -17.32 -2.34
C TYR A 192 16.21 -15.80 -2.32
N LEU A 193 15.25 -15.22 -3.04
CA LEU A 193 15.04 -13.79 -3.11
C LEU A 193 14.62 -13.21 -1.75
N LYS A 194 13.67 -13.85 -1.04
CA LYS A 194 13.20 -13.41 0.28
C LYS A 194 14.33 -13.32 1.30
N GLU A 195 15.16 -14.33 1.40
CA GLU A 195 16.26 -14.33 2.39
C GLU A 195 17.31 -13.25 2.10
N HIS A 196 17.65 -13.04 0.83
CA HIS A 196 18.56 -11.98 0.44
C HIS A 196 17.97 -10.60 0.75
N PHE A 197 16.69 -10.40 0.49
CA PHE A 197 15.98 -9.15 0.78
C PHE A 197 15.91 -8.86 2.29
N VAL A 198 15.56 -9.85 3.10
CA VAL A 198 15.45 -9.69 4.57
C VAL A 198 16.83 -9.44 5.20
N THR A 199 17.88 -10.09 4.71
CA THR A 199 19.24 -9.88 5.21
C THR A 199 19.74 -8.46 4.92
N ALA A 200 19.39 -7.89 3.75
CA ALA A 200 19.74 -6.52 3.41
C ALA A 200 19.03 -5.49 4.28
N ILE A 201 17.73 -5.67 4.51
CA ILE A 201 16.95 -4.77 5.38
C ILE A 201 17.49 -4.80 6.82
N ARG A 202 17.93 -5.96 7.33
CA ARG A 202 18.49 -6.08 8.68
C ARG A 202 19.88 -5.46 8.83
N ASN A 203 20.69 -5.47 7.78
CA ASN A 203 22.07 -4.98 7.84
C ASN A 203 22.21 -3.48 7.53
N ASN A 204 21.17 -2.84 6.97
CA ASN A 204 21.21 -1.43 6.62
C ASN A 204 20.36 -0.60 7.62
N HIS A 205 21.02 -0.09 8.66
CA HIS A 205 20.48 0.96 9.54
C HIS A 205 20.46 2.37 8.90
N ILE A 206 20.68 2.46 7.59
CA ILE A 206 20.66 3.71 6.83
C ILE A 206 19.37 3.68 6.01
N HIS A 207 18.49 4.66 6.20
CA HIS A 207 17.36 4.91 5.29
C HIS A 207 17.91 5.32 3.91
N PRO A 208 18.02 4.42 2.92
CA PRO A 208 18.54 4.79 1.63
C PRO A 208 17.50 5.64 0.92
N LYS A 209 17.94 6.79 0.44
CA LYS A 209 17.24 7.42 -0.70
C LYS A 209 17.20 6.36 -1.80
N ILE A 210 16.04 6.14 -2.42
CA ILE A 210 15.97 5.30 -3.61
C ILE A 210 16.95 5.89 -4.63
N PRO A 211 17.99 5.16 -5.08
CA PRO A 211 18.89 5.65 -6.10
C PRO A 211 18.11 6.05 -7.35
N GLN A 212 18.51 7.16 -7.97
CA GLN A 212 17.85 7.63 -9.19
C GLN A 212 18.38 6.85 -10.40
N ILE A 213 18.01 5.57 -10.46
CA ILE A 213 18.40 4.64 -11.53
C ILE A 213 17.12 3.97 -12.06
N ILE A 214 16.96 3.95 -13.38
CA ILE A 214 15.89 3.23 -14.07
C ILE A 214 16.51 2.01 -14.73
N HIS A 215 15.98 0.82 -14.44
CA HIS A 215 16.41 -0.45 -15.01
C HIS A 215 15.35 -0.98 -15.96
N GLN A 216 15.76 -1.38 -17.16
CA GLN A 216 14.94 -2.14 -18.11
C GLN A 216 15.73 -3.34 -18.64
N ILE A 217 15.04 -4.47 -18.87
CA ILE A 217 15.67 -5.74 -19.29
C ILE A 217 15.11 -6.16 -20.64
N TYR A 218 16.00 -6.62 -21.55
CA TYR A 218 15.61 -7.35 -22.74
C TYR A 218 16.77 -8.24 -23.23
N GLU A 219 16.56 -9.54 -23.20
CA GLU A 219 17.64 -10.54 -23.31
C GLU A 219 17.80 -11.15 -24.71
N ASP A 220 16.93 -10.81 -25.68
CA ASP A 220 17.06 -11.32 -27.03
C ASP A 220 18.33 -10.80 -27.72
N LEU A 221 19.01 -11.70 -28.41
CA LEU A 221 20.23 -11.38 -29.17
C LEU A 221 19.99 -10.39 -30.31
N ALA A 222 18.78 -10.37 -30.87
CA ALA A 222 18.39 -9.42 -31.92
C ALA A 222 18.11 -7.99 -31.37
N GLY A 223 18.11 -7.82 -30.03
CA GLY A 223 17.72 -6.58 -29.37
C GLY A 223 16.19 -6.38 -29.32
N PRO A 224 15.73 -5.34 -28.60
CA PRO A 224 14.30 -5.04 -28.52
C PRO A 224 13.74 -4.54 -29.85
N PRO A 225 12.47 -4.89 -30.18
CA PRO A 225 11.78 -4.33 -31.34
C PRO A 225 11.76 -2.81 -31.32
N PRO A 226 11.74 -2.12 -32.50
CA PRO A 226 11.74 -0.66 -32.57
C PRO A 226 10.65 0.01 -31.75
N SER A 227 9.46 -0.57 -31.69
CA SER A 227 8.33 -0.09 -30.86
C SER A 227 8.66 -0.06 -29.36
N LEU A 228 9.34 -1.08 -28.84
CA LEU A 228 9.76 -1.09 -27.43
C LEU A 228 10.92 -0.11 -27.16
N VAL A 229 11.79 0.11 -28.14
CA VAL A 229 12.84 1.14 -28.04
C VAL A 229 12.22 2.53 -27.94
N GLU A 230 11.20 2.84 -28.76
CA GLU A 230 10.48 4.10 -28.73
C GLU A 230 9.79 4.32 -27.38
N ILE A 231 9.09 3.29 -26.86
CA ILE A 231 8.46 3.32 -25.53
C ILE A 231 9.51 3.55 -24.44
N SER A 232 10.64 2.85 -24.49
CA SER A 232 11.71 2.99 -23.49
C SER A 232 12.37 4.37 -23.49
N GLN A 233 12.37 5.04 -24.65
CA GLN A 233 12.93 6.38 -24.78
C GLN A 233 12.17 7.41 -23.94
N SER A 234 10.85 7.24 -23.76
CA SER A 234 10.05 8.11 -22.90
C SER A 234 10.57 8.19 -21.46
N TRP A 235 11.12 7.10 -20.93
CA TRP A 235 11.70 7.05 -19.58
C TRP A 235 12.96 7.91 -19.46
N LYS A 236 13.80 7.95 -20.49
CA LYS A 236 15.01 8.78 -20.54
C LYS A 236 14.67 10.26 -20.70
N GLU A 237 13.71 10.55 -21.57
CA GLU A 237 13.32 11.94 -21.87
C GLU A 237 12.61 12.62 -20.71
N LEU A 238 11.73 11.90 -20.04
CA LEU A 238 10.98 12.43 -18.91
C LEU A 238 11.74 12.41 -17.58
N ASN A 239 12.82 11.63 -17.49
CA ASN A 239 13.65 11.53 -16.30
C ASN A 239 15.14 11.75 -16.60
N PRO A 240 15.55 12.91 -17.14
CA PRO A 240 16.92 13.14 -17.61
C PRO A 240 17.96 13.17 -16.50
N ASP A 241 17.54 13.32 -15.23
CA ASP A 241 18.42 13.34 -14.05
C ASP A 241 18.57 11.93 -13.45
N TRP A 242 17.90 10.92 -14.02
CA TRP A 242 18.03 9.54 -13.61
C TRP A 242 19.04 8.81 -14.50
N GLU A 243 19.89 7.98 -13.91
CA GLU A 243 20.71 7.04 -14.64
C GLU A 243 19.82 5.99 -15.29
N TYR A 244 19.94 5.78 -16.60
CA TYR A 244 19.21 4.74 -17.29
C TYR A 244 20.12 3.55 -17.58
N ARG A 245 19.77 2.36 -17.08
CA ARG A 245 20.51 1.10 -17.29
C ARG A 245 19.65 0.12 -18.05
N PHE A 246 20.07 -0.19 -19.25
CA PHE A 246 19.53 -1.27 -20.05
C PHE A 246 20.35 -2.54 -19.80
N TRP A 247 19.67 -3.65 -19.56
CA TRP A 247 20.27 -4.92 -19.26
C TRP A 247 20.02 -5.90 -20.40
N ASN A 248 21.04 -6.19 -21.20
CA ASN A 248 21.04 -7.24 -22.20
C ASN A 248 21.54 -8.57 -21.61
N LYS A 249 21.54 -9.63 -22.39
CA LYS A 249 21.96 -10.96 -21.95
C LYS A 249 23.38 -10.99 -21.35
N ASN A 250 24.33 -10.33 -22.03
CA ASN A 250 25.71 -10.31 -21.57
C ASN A 250 25.89 -9.55 -20.24
N ASP A 251 25.16 -8.44 -20.08
CA ASP A 251 25.16 -7.67 -18.84
C ASP A 251 24.61 -8.49 -17.68
N ILE A 252 23.51 -9.23 -17.91
CA ILE A 252 22.91 -10.11 -16.90
C ILE A 252 23.84 -11.27 -16.54
N GLU A 253 24.44 -11.93 -17.53
CA GLU A 253 25.39 -13.01 -17.24
C GLU A 253 26.60 -12.51 -16.46
N THR A 254 27.15 -11.35 -16.82
CA THR A 254 28.25 -10.72 -16.11
C THR A 254 27.85 -10.36 -14.67
N PHE A 255 26.67 -9.79 -14.50
CA PHE A 255 26.11 -9.44 -13.21
C PHE A 255 25.93 -10.66 -12.31
N LEU A 256 25.37 -11.75 -12.83
CA LEU A 256 25.17 -13.00 -12.10
C LEU A 256 26.51 -13.62 -11.72
N LYS A 257 27.46 -13.73 -12.65
CA LYS A 257 28.80 -14.26 -12.37
C LYS A 257 29.54 -13.48 -11.30
N THR A 258 29.34 -12.16 -11.27
CA THR A 258 30.04 -11.25 -10.37
C THR A 258 29.45 -11.23 -8.96
N TYR A 259 28.10 -11.21 -8.87
CA TYR A 259 27.43 -10.92 -7.61
C TYR A 259 26.59 -12.09 -7.05
N TYR A 260 26.14 -13.01 -7.90
CA TYR A 260 25.22 -14.09 -7.53
C TYR A 260 25.52 -15.40 -8.29
N PRO A 261 26.76 -15.89 -8.27
CA PRO A 261 27.14 -17.09 -9.03
C PRO A 261 26.32 -18.32 -8.64
N GLU A 262 25.87 -18.40 -7.38
CA GLU A 262 25.01 -19.45 -6.87
C GLU A 262 23.59 -19.46 -7.47
N PHE A 263 23.14 -18.36 -8.03
CA PHE A 263 21.81 -18.26 -8.67
C PHE A 263 21.81 -18.70 -10.15
N ILE A 264 22.97 -18.82 -10.78
CA ILE A 264 23.10 -19.18 -12.21
C ILE A 264 22.39 -20.49 -12.57
N PRO A 265 22.50 -21.58 -11.78
CA PRO A 265 21.79 -22.82 -12.10
C PRO A 265 20.26 -22.63 -12.12
N ALA A 266 19.70 -21.92 -11.12
CA ALA A 266 18.28 -21.63 -11.06
C ALA A 266 17.83 -20.72 -12.23
N TYR A 267 18.61 -19.68 -12.53
CA TYR A 267 18.36 -18.78 -13.66
C TYR A 267 18.30 -19.53 -15.00
N ASN A 268 19.24 -20.45 -15.23
CA ASN A 268 19.28 -21.25 -16.48
C ASN A 268 18.17 -22.29 -16.54
N ALA A 269 17.63 -22.73 -15.41
CA ALA A 269 16.55 -23.70 -15.34
C ALA A 269 15.18 -23.12 -15.73
N PHE A 270 15.01 -21.80 -15.74
CA PHE A 270 13.75 -21.17 -16.19
C PHE A 270 13.53 -21.44 -17.69
N PRO A 271 12.37 -22.03 -18.08
CA PRO A 271 12.10 -22.39 -19.47
C PRO A 271 11.84 -21.18 -20.38
N HIS A 272 11.40 -20.05 -19.83
CA HIS A 272 11.03 -18.86 -20.60
C HIS A 272 11.82 -17.62 -20.17
N ASN A 273 12.19 -16.79 -21.15
CA ASN A 273 12.92 -15.54 -20.90
C ASN A 273 12.18 -14.61 -19.93
N VAL A 274 10.85 -14.51 -20.03
CA VAL A 274 10.04 -13.68 -19.14
C VAL A 274 10.25 -14.07 -17.67
N GLN A 275 10.30 -15.36 -17.36
CA GLN A 275 10.55 -15.85 -16.01
C GLN A 275 11.96 -15.48 -15.52
N ARG A 276 12.96 -15.50 -16.41
CA ARG A 276 14.32 -15.05 -16.12
C ARG A 276 14.35 -13.56 -15.80
N TRP A 277 13.63 -12.75 -16.60
CA TRP A 277 13.53 -11.30 -16.37
C TRP A 277 12.81 -10.98 -15.05
N ASP A 278 11.74 -11.71 -14.76
CA ASP A 278 11.02 -11.60 -13.50
C ASP A 278 11.88 -11.93 -12.28
N ALA A 279 12.77 -12.89 -12.39
CA ALA A 279 13.68 -13.26 -11.32
C ALA A 279 14.85 -12.28 -11.16
N ILE A 280 15.51 -11.90 -12.27
CA ILE A 280 16.72 -11.08 -12.22
C ILE A 280 16.47 -9.63 -11.82
N ARG A 281 15.29 -9.04 -12.14
CA ARG A 281 14.97 -7.67 -11.73
C ARG A 281 15.05 -7.46 -10.22
N TYR A 282 14.70 -8.45 -9.42
CA TYR A 282 14.81 -8.37 -7.96
C TYR A 282 16.27 -8.33 -7.49
N LEU A 283 17.14 -9.09 -8.10
CA LEU A 283 18.57 -9.09 -7.77
C LEU A 283 19.23 -7.78 -8.19
N ILE A 284 18.85 -7.22 -9.35
CA ILE A 284 19.31 -5.92 -9.84
C ILE A 284 18.89 -4.82 -8.87
N LEU A 285 17.60 -4.76 -8.53
CA LEU A 285 17.09 -3.77 -7.56
C LEU A 285 17.70 -3.94 -6.17
N TYR A 286 17.92 -5.17 -5.73
CA TYR A 286 18.58 -5.45 -4.47
C TYR A 286 20.02 -4.92 -4.43
N LYS A 287 20.76 -5.08 -5.53
CA LYS A 287 22.16 -4.67 -5.60
C LYS A 287 22.34 -3.18 -5.80
N PHE A 288 21.54 -2.58 -6.68
CA PHE A 288 21.73 -1.19 -7.12
C PHE A 288 20.65 -0.23 -6.61
N GLY A 289 19.51 -0.74 -6.11
CA GLY A 289 18.34 0.08 -5.86
C GLY A 289 17.72 0.60 -7.16
N GLY A 290 16.99 1.70 -7.07
CA GLY A 290 16.38 2.33 -8.23
C GLY A 290 14.97 1.85 -8.54
N LEU A 291 14.55 2.03 -9.79
CA LEU A 291 13.26 1.62 -10.32
C LEU A 291 13.46 0.64 -11.47
N TYR A 292 12.73 -0.47 -11.44
CA TYR A 292 12.61 -1.37 -12.57
C TYR A 292 11.28 -1.12 -13.31
N VAL A 293 11.36 -1.12 -14.65
CA VAL A 293 10.19 -0.96 -15.52
C VAL A 293 10.30 -1.94 -16.69
N ASP A 294 9.21 -2.63 -17.00
CA ASP A 294 9.15 -3.47 -18.20
C ASP A 294 9.20 -2.61 -19.47
N MET A 295 9.75 -3.17 -20.57
CA MET A 295 10.00 -2.45 -21.81
C MET A 295 8.74 -1.95 -22.52
N ASP A 296 7.58 -2.56 -22.25
CA ASP A 296 6.28 -2.25 -22.85
C ASP A 296 5.48 -1.19 -22.07
N TYR A 297 6.08 -0.59 -21.04
CA TYR A 297 5.49 0.50 -20.28
C TYR A 297 6.08 1.85 -20.72
N GLU A 298 5.22 2.72 -21.25
CA GLU A 298 5.55 4.09 -21.58
C GLU A 298 5.58 4.96 -20.32
N CYS A 299 6.59 5.82 -20.20
CA CYS A 299 6.61 6.87 -19.20
C CYS A 299 5.76 8.05 -19.66
N THR A 300 4.59 8.21 -19.08
CA THR A 300 3.70 9.35 -19.40
C THR A 300 3.94 10.55 -18.49
N GLU A 301 4.62 10.35 -17.35
CA GLU A 301 4.91 11.39 -16.36
C GLU A 301 6.21 11.08 -15.60
N ASN A 302 6.88 12.14 -15.14
CA ASN A 302 8.08 12.00 -14.31
C ASN A 302 7.76 11.36 -12.93
N ILE A 303 8.61 10.45 -12.45
CA ILE A 303 8.41 9.60 -11.25
C ILE A 303 8.36 10.36 -9.92
N THR A 304 8.92 11.58 -9.84
CA THR A 304 9.17 12.29 -8.58
C THR A 304 8.12 13.37 -8.24
N GLN A 305 6.80 13.19 -8.55
CA GLN A 305 5.99 14.39 -8.78
C GLN A 305 4.75 14.58 -7.93
N THR A 306 4.78 15.58 -7.09
CA THR A 306 3.58 16.33 -6.67
C THR A 306 2.94 17.01 -7.88
N LYS A 307 1.69 16.62 -8.23
CA LYS A 307 0.96 17.17 -9.38
C LYS A 307 0.23 18.47 -9.07
N VAL A 308 -0.18 18.64 -7.82
CA VAL A 308 -1.00 19.77 -7.36
C VAL A 308 -0.42 20.36 -6.09
N ILE A 309 -0.18 21.64 -6.11
CA ILE A 309 0.08 22.41 -4.88
C ILE A 309 -1.11 23.31 -4.58
N VAL A 310 -1.51 23.35 -3.34
CA VAL A 310 -2.67 24.13 -2.88
C VAL A 310 -2.21 25.17 -1.88
N PHE A 311 -2.61 26.41 -2.08
CA PHE A 311 -2.37 27.51 -1.15
C PHE A 311 -3.68 27.90 -0.46
N GLU A 312 -3.72 27.86 0.86
CA GLU A 312 -4.78 28.51 1.63
C GLU A 312 -4.50 30.00 1.69
N ILE A 313 -5.16 30.74 0.81
CA ILE A 313 -4.91 32.17 0.62
C ILE A 313 -5.30 32.99 1.85
N THR A 314 -6.41 32.58 2.49
CA THR A 314 -6.91 33.15 3.73
C THR A 314 -7.86 32.17 4.41
N ASP A 315 -7.95 32.15 5.72
CA ASP A 315 -8.98 31.42 6.47
C ASP A 315 -10.26 32.27 6.67
N TYR A 316 -10.23 33.56 6.30
CA TYR A 316 -11.39 34.44 6.32
C TYR A 316 -12.30 34.20 5.13
N CYS A 317 -13.61 34.27 5.34
CA CYS A 317 -14.62 34.21 4.30
C CYS A 317 -15.67 35.30 4.52
N ASN A 318 -16.10 35.94 3.44
CA ASN A 318 -17.19 36.92 3.47
C ASN A 318 -18.58 36.28 3.59
N LEU A 319 -18.67 34.93 3.47
CA LEU A 319 -19.86 34.13 3.76
C LEU A 319 -19.72 33.34 5.05
N LYS A 320 -20.87 32.99 5.64
CA LYS A 320 -21.02 32.12 6.81
C LYS A 320 -21.98 30.97 6.46
N CYS A 321 -21.51 30.00 5.68
CA CYS A 321 -22.32 28.86 5.30
C CYS A 321 -22.58 27.93 6.49
N LYS A 322 -23.86 27.49 6.68
CA LYS A 322 -24.26 26.68 7.85
C LYS A 322 -23.51 25.34 7.95
N TYR A 323 -23.06 24.79 6.82
CA TYR A 323 -22.38 23.50 6.70
C TYR A 323 -20.88 23.61 6.34
N CYS A 324 -20.27 24.78 6.50
CA CYS A 324 -18.88 25.00 6.09
C CYS A 324 -17.93 24.05 6.81
N SER A 325 -17.11 23.31 6.03
CA SER A 325 -16.10 22.41 6.60
C SER A 325 -15.00 23.14 7.40
N LEU A 326 -14.74 24.41 7.07
CA LEU A 326 -13.84 25.29 7.80
C LEU A 326 -14.59 26.11 8.88
N GLY A 327 -15.88 25.85 9.11
CA GLY A 327 -16.73 26.55 10.08
C GLY A 327 -16.82 25.81 11.41
N ASP A 328 -17.62 26.36 12.30
CA ASP A 328 -17.81 25.86 13.68
C ASP A 328 -18.52 24.49 13.77
N LEU A 329 -19.07 23.99 12.67
CA LEU A 329 -19.73 22.68 12.64
C LEU A 329 -18.75 21.51 12.80
N TYR A 330 -17.48 21.76 12.47
CA TYR A 330 -16.41 20.77 12.47
C TYR A 330 -15.21 21.22 13.33
N ASN A 331 -14.46 20.24 13.82
CA ASN A 331 -13.25 20.47 14.62
C ASN A 331 -11.97 20.49 13.77
N PHE A 332 -12.02 20.95 12.50
CA PHE A 332 -10.85 20.93 11.59
C PHE A 332 -9.81 22.00 11.96
N SER A 333 -10.25 23.24 12.19
CA SER A 333 -9.35 24.35 12.52
C SER A 333 -10.10 25.46 13.24
N LYS A 334 -9.38 26.30 13.96
CA LYS A 334 -9.91 27.59 14.45
C LYS A 334 -9.64 28.65 13.38
N LYS A 335 -10.67 29.40 12.99
CA LYS A 335 -10.52 30.58 12.13
C LYS A 335 -9.95 31.73 12.95
N GLU A 336 -8.86 32.30 12.46
CA GLU A 336 -8.16 33.42 13.08
C GLU A 336 -8.21 34.68 12.21
N SER A 337 -8.94 34.64 11.10
CA SER A 337 -8.97 35.69 10.06
C SER A 337 -7.58 36.01 9.51
N LYS A 338 -6.78 34.97 9.30
CA LYS A 338 -5.38 35.05 8.93
C LYS A 338 -5.20 34.92 7.42
N ASN A 339 -4.32 35.74 6.86
CA ASN A 339 -3.89 35.64 5.48
C ASN A 339 -2.62 34.79 5.37
N ILE A 340 -2.41 34.19 4.22
CA ILE A 340 -1.17 33.48 3.92
C ILE A 340 0.03 34.44 4.03
N ASN A 341 1.13 33.97 4.60
CA ASN A 341 2.38 34.71 4.56
C ASN A 341 2.99 34.57 3.16
N ILE A 342 2.95 35.66 2.40
CA ILE A 342 3.36 35.64 0.99
C ILE A 342 4.85 35.29 0.82
N LYS A 343 5.73 35.74 1.70
CA LYS A 343 7.17 35.39 1.65
C LYS A 343 7.34 33.88 1.71
N TYR A 344 6.63 33.21 2.61
CA TYR A 344 6.72 31.78 2.80
C TYR A 344 6.01 31.01 1.67
N ALA A 345 4.89 31.52 1.17
CA ALA A 345 4.24 30.97 -0.01
C ALA A 345 5.16 30.96 -1.22
N LEU A 346 5.90 32.05 -1.46
CA LEU A 346 6.88 32.15 -2.56
C LEU A 346 8.09 31.24 -2.31
N ASN A 347 8.57 31.10 -1.08
CA ASN A 347 9.64 30.16 -0.74
C ASN A 347 9.23 28.72 -1.03
N PHE A 348 7.99 28.36 -0.68
CA PHE A 348 7.45 27.04 -1.01
C PHE A 348 7.31 26.83 -2.52
N LEU A 349 6.84 27.83 -3.23
CA LEU A 349 6.74 27.78 -4.70
C LEU A 349 8.11 27.55 -5.37
N ARG A 350 9.14 28.31 -4.94
CA ARG A 350 10.53 28.17 -5.42
C ARG A 350 11.07 26.77 -5.12
N TYR A 351 10.81 26.24 -3.92
CA TYR A 351 11.18 24.86 -3.56
C TYR A 351 10.57 23.86 -4.53
N ILE A 352 9.26 23.95 -4.80
CA ILE A 352 8.58 23.06 -5.75
C ILE A 352 9.18 23.17 -7.15
N PHE A 353 9.41 24.40 -7.65
CA PHE A 353 10.02 24.57 -8.96
C PHE A 353 11.46 24.04 -9.03
N ASN A 354 12.22 24.08 -7.94
CA ASN A 354 13.57 23.52 -7.89
C ASN A 354 13.57 21.99 -7.98
N VAL A 355 12.62 21.32 -7.33
CA VAL A 355 12.54 19.85 -7.34
C VAL A 355 11.79 19.28 -8.54
N LYS A 356 11.03 20.11 -9.28
CA LYS A 356 10.31 19.68 -10.48
C LYS A 356 11.19 19.62 -11.72
N HIS A 357 10.94 18.59 -12.52
CA HIS A 357 11.61 18.44 -13.82
C HIS A 357 10.94 19.29 -14.91
N LYS A 358 11.70 19.58 -15.95
CA LYS A 358 11.22 20.36 -17.11
C LYS A 358 10.08 19.61 -17.81
N LYS A 359 9.15 20.38 -18.42
CA LYS A 359 8.02 19.87 -19.23
C LYS A 359 7.01 18.99 -18.48
N THR A 360 7.03 18.96 -17.15
CA THR A 360 6.03 18.22 -16.35
C THR A 360 4.84 19.10 -15.99
N LYS A 361 3.71 18.47 -15.61
CA LYS A 361 2.49 19.18 -15.22
C LYS A 361 2.55 19.67 -13.79
N LEU A 362 2.12 20.91 -13.56
CA LEU A 362 1.92 21.47 -12.22
C LEU A 362 0.63 22.30 -12.17
N THR A 363 -0.27 21.88 -11.29
CA THR A 363 -1.47 22.67 -10.99
C THR A 363 -1.27 23.44 -9.68
N ILE A 364 -1.44 24.75 -9.73
CA ILE A 364 -1.45 25.63 -8.57
C ILE A 364 -2.90 25.95 -8.23
N SER A 365 -3.34 25.53 -7.04
CA SER A 365 -4.72 25.64 -6.58
C SER A 365 -4.85 26.69 -5.48
N PHE A 366 -5.80 27.59 -5.61
CA PHE A 366 -6.14 28.60 -4.61
C PHE A 366 -7.37 28.17 -3.84
N PHE A 367 -7.23 28.12 -2.52
CA PHE A 367 -8.23 27.61 -1.58
C PHE A 367 -8.29 28.50 -0.34
N GLY A 368 -9.20 28.21 0.59
CA GLY A 368 -9.33 28.85 1.89
C GLY A 368 -10.78 29.18 2.24
N GLY A 369 -10.99 30.25 3.02
CA GLY A 369 -12.33 30.76 3.28
C GLY A 369 -12.97 31.24 1.98
N GLU A 370 -12.53 32.41 1.49
CA GLU A 370 -12.80 32.89 0.13
C GLU A 370 -11.50 33.48 -0.46
N PRO A 371 -10.87 32.81 -1.43
CA PRO A 371 -9.58 33.26 -1.97
C PRO A 371 -9.60 34.67 -2.55
N LEU A 372 -10.71 35.08 -3.18
CA LEU A 372 -10.85 36.42 -3.79
C LEU A 372 -10.84 37.57 -2.80
N VAL A 373 -10.98 37.30 -1.49
CA VAL A 373 -10.81 38.34 -0.46
C VAL A 373 -9.36 38.84 -0.38
N ASN A 374 -8.40 37.97 -0.73
CA ASN A 374 -6.98 38.33 -0.75
C ASN A 374 -6.37 38.08 -2.13
N ILE A 375 -6.93 38.75 -3.13
CA ILE A 375 -6.51 38.63 -4.54
C ILE A 375 -5.03 38.98 -4.74
N HIS A 376 -4.48 39.90 -3.94
CA HIS A 376 -3.07 40.33 -4.08
C HIS A 376 -2.09 39.18 -3.83
N ALA A 377 -2.40 38.27 -2.92
CA ALA A 377 -1.57 37.08 -2.73
C ALA A 377 -1.62 36.14 -3.94
N ILE A 378 -2.81 35.96 -4.55
CA ILE A 378 -2.98 35.18 -5.76
C ILE A 378 -2.17 35.77 -6.92
N GLN A 379 -2.24 37.09 -7.11
CA GLN A 379 -1.48 37.80 -8.14
C GLN A 379 0.01 37.56 -8.00
N GLN A 380 0.58 37.74 -6.80
CA GLN A 380 2.00 37.54 -6.56
C GLN A 380 2.43 36.09 -6.77
N ILE A 381 1.63 35.10 -6.35
CA ILE A 381 1.94 33.67 -6.56
C ILE A 381 1.93 33.34 -8.07
N ILE A 382 0.94 33.84 -8.84
CA ILE A 382 0.86 33.60 -10.29
C ILE A 382 2.03 34.27 -11.03
N GLU A 383 2.37 35.50 -10.70
CA GLU A 383 3.51 36.24 -11.29
C GLU A 383 4.82 35.48 -11.05
N GLU A 384 5.11 35.10 -9.82
CA GLU A 384 6.29 34.33 -9.48
C GLU A 384 6.31 32.96 -10.18
N ALA A 385 5.17 32.25 -10.21
CA ALA A 385 5.08 30.97 -10.91
C ALA A 385 5.40 31.11 -12.40
N LYS A 386 4.87 32.12 -13.08
CA LYS A 386 5.14 32.42 -14.48
C LYS A 386 6.63 32.78 -14.71
N LEU A 387 7.22 33.55 -13.78
CA LEU A 387 8.64 33.90 -13.82
C LEU A 387 9.54 32.65 -13.73
N LEU A 388 9.31 31.81 -12.73
CA LEU A 388 10.03 30.57 -12.52
C LEU A 388 9.85 29.58 -13.69
N ASN A 389 8.67 29.60 -14.32
CA ASN A 389 8.34 28.71 -15.41
C ASN A 389 9.07 29.03 -16.74
N LYS A 390 9.60 30.25 -16.92
CA LYS A 390 10.38 30.59 -18.10
C LYS A 390 11.54 29.61 -18.36
N ASN A 391 12.18 29.16 -17.28
CA ASN A 391 13.32 28.23 -17.33
C ASN A 391 12.90 26.73 -17.30
N LYS A 392 11.78 26.39 -16.64
CA LYS A 392 11.32 25.01 -16.44
C LYS A 392 10.39 24.51 -17.55
N LYS A 393 9.61 25.40 -18.19
CA LYS A 393 8.64 25.08 -19.23
C LYS A 393 7.63 23.99 -18.79
N LEU A 394 7.15 24.09 -17.55
CA LEU A 394 6.10 23.21 -17.02
C LEU A 394 4.79 23.47 -17.77
N ASP A 395 3.93 22.43 -17.90
CA ASP A 395 2.51 22.60 -18.18
C ASP A 395 1.82 23.15 -16.94
N LEU A 396 1.74 24.47 -16.83
CA LEU A 396 1.31 25.17 -15.65
C LEU A 396 -0.18 25.52 -15.73
N MET A 397 -0.94 25.03 -14.77
CA MET A 397 -2.38 25.28 -14.65
C MET A 397 -2.69 26.00 -13.34
N PHE A 398 -3.70 26.88 -13.36
CA PHE A 398 -4.22 27.52 -12.17
C PHE A 398 -5.68 27.13 -11.95
N ASN A 399 -6.08 26.84 -10.72
CA ASN A 399 -7.48 26.67 -10.40
C ASN A 399 -7.84 27.30 -9.04
N MET A 400 -9.11 27.57 -8.86
CA MET A 400 -9.61 28.22 -7.65
C MET A 400 -11.03 27.73 -7.32
N THR A 401 -11.25 27.38 -6.04
CA THR A 401 -12.61 27.19 -5.52
C THR A 401 -13.10 28.49 -4.89
N THR A 402 -14.23 29.01 -5.35
CA THR A 402 -14.77 30.30 -4.92
C THR A 402 -16.26 30.25 -4.66
N ASN A 403 -16.74 31.09 -3.75
CA ASN A 403 -18.17 31.36 -3.56
C ASN A 403 -18.73 32.32 -4.61
N ALA A 404 -17.93 32.80 -5.53
CA ALA A 404 -18.26 33.64 -6.68
C ALA A 404 -18.84 35.05 -6.38
N THR A 405 -19.00 35.44 -5.15
CA THR A 405 -19.60 36.76 -4.81
C THR A 405 -18.73 37.95 -5.23
N LEU A 406 -17.40 37.74 -5.36
CA LEU A 406 -16.46 38.81 -5.68
C LEU A 406 -15.89 38.72 -7.11
N ILE A 407 -16.31 37.76 -7.93
CA ILE A 407 -15.78 37.55 -9.28
C ILE A 407 -15.88 38.79 -10.17
N HIS A 408 -16.97 39.55 -10.09
CA HIS A 408 -17.18 40.75 -10.90
C HIS A 408 -16.05 41.78 -10.75
N LYS A 409 -15.33 41.77 -9.63
CA LYS A 409 -14.19 42.70 -9.40
C LYS A 409 -12.91 42.28 -10.10
N TYR A 410 -12.77 40.99 -10.41
CA TYR A 410 -11.48 40.41 -10.79
C TYR A 410 -11.58 39.52 -12.04
N ILE A 411 -12.70 39.61 -12.79
CA ILE A 411 -12.97 38.70 -13.93
C ILE A 411 -11.90 38.82 -15.02
N ASP A 412 -11.43 40.02 -15.33
CA ASP A 412 -10.43 40.22 -16.37
C ASP A 412 -9.11 39.50 -16.02
N PHE A 413 -8.64 39.64 -14.76
CA PHE A 413 -7.46 38.94 -14.27
C PHE A 413 -7.64 37.42 -14.28
N ILE A 414 -8.82 36.92 -13.89
CA ILE A 414 -9.16 35.49 -13.87
C ILE A 414 -9.11 34.91 -15.28
N VAL A 415 -9.71 35.59 -16.24
CA VAL A 415 -9.76 35.16 -17.66
C VAL A 415 -8.38 35.24 -18.31
N GLU A 416 -7.63 36.34 -18.10
CA GLU A 416 -6.29 36.52 -18.65
C GLU A 416 -5.31 35.40 -18.22
N ASN A 417 -5.48 34.92 -16.97
CA ASN A 417 -4.63 33.87 -16.42
C ASN A 417 -5.20 32.46 -16.61
N ASN A 418 -6.33 32.29 -17.33
CA ASN A 418 -7.01 31.02 -17.54
C ASN A 418 -7.23 30.24 -16.24
N ILE A 419 -7.61 30.93 -15.16
CA ILE A 419 -7.84 30.27 -13.85
C ILE A 419 -9.11 29.42 -13.94
N GLU A 420 -8.99 28.10 -13.79
CA GLU A 420 -10.14 27.21 -13.74
C GLU A 420 -10.95 27.48 -12.45
N LEU A 421 -12.22 27.82 -12.60
CA LEU A 421 -13.11 28.11 -11.49
C LEU A 421 -13.96 26.90 -11.11
N LEU A 422 -13.96 26.57 -9.82
CA LEU A 422 -14.95 25.70 -9.22
C LEU A 422 -15.91 26.56 -8.38
N ILE A 423 -17.03 26.95 -8.98
CA ILE A 423 -18.03 27.82 -8.33
C ILE A 423 -18.89 27.02 -7.37
N SER A 424 -18.97 27.47 -6.12
CA SER A 424 -19.82 26.89 -5.08
C SER A 424 -21.27 27.31 -5.25
N PHE A 425 -22.13 26.45 -5.83
CA PHE A 425 -23.53 26.77 -6.15
C PHE A 425 -24.43 25.58 -5.89
N ASP A 426 -25.36 25.69 -4.92
CA ASP A 426 -26.14 24.55 -4.40
C ASP A 426 -27.48 24.32 -5.12
N GLY A 427 -27.77 25.06 -6.18
CA GLY A 427 -29.01 24.99 -6.93
C GLY A 427 -29.81 26.30 -6.89
N ASN A 428 -31.13 26.23 -6.84
CA ASN A 428 -32.00 27.43 -6.79
C ASN A 428 -31.87 28.22 -5.47
N GLU A 429 -32.57 29.34 -5.34
CA GLU A 429 -32.47 30.24 -4.21
C GLU A 429 -32.72 29.56 -2.85
N LYS A 430 -33.73 28.67 -2.75
CA LYS A 430 -34.04 27.90 -1.56
C LYS A 430 -32.89 26.95 -1.23
N ALA A 431 -32.39 26.23 -2.22
CA ALA A 431 -31.26 25.31 -2.09
C ALA A 431 -29.97 26.00 -1.60
N HIS A 432 -29.73 27.23 -2.11
CA HIS A 432 -28.54 28.02 -1.81
C HIS A 432 -28.62 28.78 -0.47
N SER A 433 -29.76 28.80 0.18
CA SER A 433 -30.09 29.69 1.32
C SER A 433 -29.25 29.43 2.59
N TYR A 434 -28.44 28.38 2.66
CA TYR A 434 -27.46 28.20 3.73
C TYR A 434 -26.14 28.93 3.49
N ARG A 435 -25.96 29.55 2.32
CA ARG A 435 -24.79 30.37 2.00
C ARG A 435 -25.10 31.85 2.20
N THR A 436 -24.97 32.31 3.41
CA THR A 436 -25.30 33.67 3.79
C THR A 436 -24.06 34.52 4.00
N TYR A 437 -24.21 35.84 3.75
CA TYR A 437 -23.15 36.79 4.09
C TYR A 437 -22.90 36.85 5.60
N ALA A 438 -21.61 36.89 5.99
CA ALA A 438 -21.24 36.99 7.38
C ALA A 438 -21.67 38.30 8.03
N SER A 439 -21.76 39.37 7.25
CA SER A 439 -22.10 40.73 7.72
C SER A 439 -23.58 40.93 8.05
N ASN A 440 -24.49 40.29 7.31
CA ASN A 440 -25.92 40.63 7.40
C ASN A 440 -26.87 39.42 7.29
N ASN A 441 -26.34 38.21 7.20
CA ASN A 441 -27.06 36.94 7.05
C ASN A 441 -27.96 36.86 5.80
N LYS A 442 -27.84 37.76 4.79
CA LYS A 442 -28.56 37.67 3.54
C LYS A 442 -28.03 36.50 2.68
N ASN A 443 -28.98 35.88 1.95
CA ASN A 443 -28.65 34.83 0.99
C ASN A 443 -27.78 35.40 -0.14
N SER A 444 -26.67 34.74 -0.47
CA SER A 444 -25.76 35.16 -1.54
C SER A 444 -26.20 34.73 -2.95
N PHE A 445 -27.33 34.04 -3.08
CA PHE A 445 -27.82 33.44 -4.32
C PHE A 445 -27.81 34.42 -5.52
N HIS A 446 -28.41 35.60 -5.37
CA HIS A 446 -28.53 36.56 -6.46
C HIS A 446 -27.17 37.07 -6.95
N ASP A 447 -26.23 37.34 -6.05
CA ASP A 447 -24.89 37.79 -6.45
C ASP A 447 -24.10 36.70 -7.15
N VAL A 448 -24.17 35.44 -6.65
CA VAL A 448 -23.56 34.30 -7.31
C VAL A 448 -24.14 34.04 -8.69
N LEU A 449 -25.49 34.13 -8.82
CA LEU A 449 -26.20 33.96 -10.07
C LEU A 449 -25.77 35.03 -11.10
N MET A 450 -25.88 36.31 -10.72
CA MET A 450 -25.51 37.45 -11.59
C MET A 450 -24.03 37.34 -12.03
N ASN A 451 -23.13 37.06 -11.11
CA ASN A 451 -21.70 36.96 -11.45
C ASN A 451 -21.43 35.77 -12.39
N THR A 452 -22.11 34.64 -12.17
CA THR A 452 -21.95 33.46 -13.05
C THR A 452 -22.51 33.72 -14.44
N ASP A 453 -23.72 34.34 -14.53
CA ASP A 453 -24.35 34.72 -15.78
C ASP A 453 -23.48 35.74 -16.55
N MET A 454 -22.89 36.71 -15.84
CA MET A 454 -21.96 37.69 -16.40
C MET A 454 -20.75 37.03 -17.07
N ILE A 455 -20.14 36.02 -16.42
CA ILE A 455 -19.02 35.28 -17.02
C ILE A 455 -19.47 34.58 -18.31
N LYS A 456 -20.59 33.88 -18.25
CA LYS A 456 -21.14 33.16 -19.42
C LYS A 456 -21.43 34.11 -20.59
N LEU A 457 -21.95 35.29 -20.30
CA LEU A 457 -22.32 36.30 -21.32
C LEU A 457 -21.08 36.99 -21.92
N LYS A 458 -20.16 37.45 -21.04
CA LYS A 458 -19.00 38.25 -21.50
C LYS A 458 -17.84 37.40 -22.02
N HIS A 459 -17.66 36.17 -21.49
CA HIS A 459 -16.54 35.29 -21.78
C HIS A 459 -17.02 33.85 -22.04
N PRO A 460 -17.87 33.58 -23.07
CA PRO A 460 -18.50 32.28 -23.29
C PRO A 460 -17.46 31.15 -23.49
N ASN A 461 -16.42 31.36 -24.27
CA ASN A 461 -15.36 30.35 -24.50
C ASN A 461 -14.59 30.02 -23.23
N TYR A 462 -14.32 31.00 -22.38
CA TYR A 462 -13.69 30.80 -21.07
C TYR A 462 -14.65 30.04 -20.16
N PHE A 463 -15.95 30.44 -20.12
CA PHE A 463 -16.96 29.78 -19.32
C PHE A 463 -17.06 28.28 -19.67
N ASP A 464 -17.13 27.96 -20.95
CA ASP A 464 -17.27 26.58 -21.41
C ASP A 464 -16.04 25.72 -21.06
N LYS A 465 -14.84 26.27 -21.13
CA LYS A 465 -13.61 25.53 -20.91
C LYS A 465 -13.20 25.48 -19.43
N TYR A 466 -13.37 26.57 -18.68
CA TYR A 466 -12.74 26.75 -17.38
C TYR A 466 -13.69 26.92 -16.19
N VAL A 467 -15.02 26.96 -16.40
CA VAL A 467 -15.98 27.12 -15.30
C VAL A 467 -16.67 25.80 -15.01
N ASN A 468 -16.58 25.36 -13.76
CA ASN A 468 -17.23 24.18 -13.21
C ASN A 468 -17.97 24.52 -11.92
N PHE A 469 -18.85 23.63 -11.47
CA PHE A 469 -19.69 23.86 -10.29
C PHE A 469 -19.49 22.79 -9.23
N ASN A 470 -19.56 23.18 -7.97
CA ASN A 470 -19.63 22.29 -6.81
C ASN A 470 -20.84 22.67 -5.96
N ALA A 471 -21.70 21.70 -5.68
CA ALA A 471 -22.84 21.84 -4.80
C ALA A 471 -22.70 20.97 -3.56
N VAL A 472 -23.25 21.41 -2.43
CA VAL A 472 -23.33 20.65 -1.20
C VAL A 472 -24.76 20.18 -0.99
N LEU A 473 -24.93 18.86 -0.94
CA LEU A 473 -26.23 18.24 -0.65
C LEU A 473 -26.64 18.50 0.80
N ASN A 474 -27.82 19.04 0.99
CA ASN A 474 -28.39 19.39 2.30
C ASN A 474 -29.89 19.18 2.32
N ASN A 475 -30.57 19.39 3.44
CA ASN A 475 -32.03 19.18 3.56
C ASN A 475 -32.90 20.19 2.79
N ARG A 476 -32.33 21.18 2.09
CA ARG A 476 -33.06 22.18 1.26
C ARG A 476 -32.94 21.93 -0.24
N ASN A 477 -32.13 20.90 -0.63
CA ASN A 477 -31.96 20.54 -2.03
C ASN A 477 -32.02 19.02 -2.23
N SER A 478 -31.96 18.56 -3.48
CA SER A 478 -31.88 17.16 -3.86
C SER A 478 -30.88 16.99 -5.01
N ILE A 479 -30.40 15.76 -5.21
CA ILE A 479 -29.51 15.41 -6.34
C ILE A 479 -30.16 15.81 -7.67
N LYS A 480 -31.46 15.50 -7.86
CA LYS A 480 -32.26 15.89 -9.03
C LYS A 480 -32.24 17.39 -9.21
N GLY A 481 -32.71 18.14 -8.19
CA GLY A 481 -32.82 19.59 -8.27
C GLY A 481 -31.52 20.32 -8.54
N ILE A 482 -30.38 19.81 -7.99
CA ILE A 482 -29.05 20.36 -8.25
C ILE A 482 -28.66 20.14 -9.72
N TYR A 483 -28.79 18.90 -10.23
CA TYR A 483 -28.44 18.59 -11.62
C TYR A 483 -29.30 19.36 -12.61
N GLU A 484 -30.62 19.35 -12.44
CA GLU A 484 -31.54 20.07 -13.32
C GLU A 484 -31.30 21.58 -13.34
N PHE A 485 -31.10 22.21 -12.18
CA PHE A 485 -30.82 23.64 -12.10
C PHE A 485 -29.53 24.03 -12.84
N ILE A 486 -28.44 23.36 -12.56
CA ILE A 486 -27.13 23.69 -13.14
C ILE A 486 -27.09 23.32 -14.63
N TYR A 487 -27.61 22.14 -14.99
CA TYR A 487 -27.57 21.68 -16.37
C TYR A 487 -28.48 22.52 -17.28
N ASN A 488 -29.72 22.76 -16.89
CA ASN A 488 -30.63 23.51 -17.72
C ASN A 488 -30.21 24.97 -17.92
N ARG A 489 -29.55 25.57 -16.93
CA ARG A 489 -29.07 26.95 -17.04
C ARG A 489 -27.74 27.10 -17.73
N TYR A 490 -26.81 26.20 -17.42
CA TYR A 490 -25.38 26.34 -17.80
C TYR A 490 -24.86 25.28 -18.74
N GLY A 491 -25.57 24.19 -18.99
CA GLY A 491 -25.12 23.05 -19.76
C GLY A 491 -23.99 22.25 -19.07
N LYS A 492 -23.80 22.46 -17.76
CA LYS A 492 -22.72 21.87 -16.98
C LYS A 492 -23.21 20.82 -16.00
N ILE A 493 -22.39 19.82 -15.74
CA ILE A 493 -22.65 18.79 -14.73
C ILE A 493 -21.86 19.11 -13.46
N PRO A 494 -22.52 19.52 -12.36
CA PRO A 494 -21.82 19.89 -11.13
C PRO A 494 -21.23 18.66 -10.42
N ARG A 495 -20.18 18.90 -9.61
CA ARG A 495 -19.81 17.98 -8.54
C ARG A 495 -20.80 18.13 -7.40
N ILE A 496 -21.26 17.03 -6.82
CA ILE A 496 -22.16 17.08 -5.65
C ILE A 496 -21.43 16.41 -4.48
N SER A 497 -21.17 17.19 -3.45
CA SER A 497 -20.55 16.75 -2.21
C SER A 497 -21.61 16.52 -1.14
N GLN A 498 -21.55 15.40 -0.42
CA GLN A 498 -22.33 15.18 0.79
C GLN A 498 -21.59 15.82 1.98
N LEU A 499 -22.33 16.22 3.01
CA LEU A 499 -21.73 16.65 4.29
C LEU A 499 -20.89 15.49 4.87
N SER A 500 -19.69 15.79 5.32
CA SER A 500 -18.85 14.79 6.00
C SER A 500 -19.41 14.50 7.39
N SER A 501 -19.42 13.22 7.76
CA SER A 501 -19.70 12.80 9.14
C SER A 501 -18.47 12.81 10.04
N ASP A 502 -17.30 13.09 9.45
CA ASP A 502 -16.00 13.03 10.16
C ASP A 502 -15.73 14.35 10.88
N HIS A 503 -15.12 14.28 12.06
CA HIS A 503 -14.71 15.45 12.86
C HIS A 503 -15.83 16.45 13.20
N ILE A 504 -17.08 16.00 13.32
CA ILE A 504 -18.21 16.86 13.72
C ILE A 504 -17.97 17.35 15.15
N ASN A 505 -18.21 18.64 15.37
CA ASN A 505 -18.25 19.19 16.72
C ASN A 505 -19.45 18.60 17.47
N LEU A 506 -19.20 17.78 18.48
CA LEU A 506 -20.24 17.06 19.21
C LEU A 506 -21.30 18.00 19.81
N ASN A 507 -20.92 19.23 20.22
CA ASN A 507 -21.86 20.24 20.71
C ASN A 507 -22.80 20.79 19.61
N LYS A 508 -22.53 20.50 18.34
CA LYS A 508 -23.32 20.93 17.18
C LYS A 508 -23.89 19.79 16.37
N LYS A 509 -23.85 18.58 16.90
CA LYS A 509 -24.34 17.38 16.23
C LYS A 509 -25.82 17.50 15.82
N ASN A 510 -26.65 18.07 16.68
CA ASN A 510 -28.05 18.34 16.37
C ASN A 510 -28.24 19.26 15.15
N ILE A 511 -27.36 20.24 14.95
CA ILE A 511 -27.37 21.10 13.76
C ILE A 511 -26.98 20.29 12.53
N PHE A 512 -25.96 19.42 12.67
CA PHE A 512 -25.54 18.53 11.58
C PHE A 512 -26.69 17.60 11.17
N ASP A 513 -27.32 16.93 12.13
CA ASP A 513 -28.41 15.99 11.88
C ASP A 513 -29.62 16.67 11.23
N ASP A 514 -29.92 17.94 11.59
CA ASP A 514 -30.96 18.75 10.96
C ASP A 514 -30.67 19.03 9.49
N ILE A 515 -29.45 19.39 9.12
CA ILE A 515 -29.09 19.81 7.76
C ILE A 515 -28.64 18.66 6.86
N PHE A 516 -28.35 17.50 7.42
CA PHE A 516 -27.82 16.36 6.69
C PHE A 516 -28.89 15.76 5.76
N HIS A 517 -28.51 15.51 4.51
CA HIS A 517 -29.31 14.78 3.55
C HIS A 517 -28.47 13.66 2.93
N SER A 518 -28.95 12.42 3.02
CA SER A 518 -28.25 11.25 2.50
C SER A 518 -28.24 11.25 0.97
N ARG A 519 -27.04 11.24 0.39
CA ARG A 519 -26.84 11.12 -1.05
C ARG A 519 -27.50 9.87 -1.60
N LYS A 520 -27.38 8.75 -0.91
CA LYS A 520 -27.96 7.45 -1.30
C LYS A 520 -29.49 7.49 -1.38
N ILE A 521 -30.13 8.18 -0.45
CA ILE A 521 -31.58 8.37 -0.47
C ILE A 521 -31.97 9.26 -1.64
N SER A 522 -31.34 10.42 -1.76
CA SER A 522 -31.66 11.40 -2.81
C SER A 522 -31.39 10.88 -4.24
N GLU A 523 -30.38 10.03 -4.44
CA GLU A 523 -30.15 9.37 -5.73
C GLU A 523 -31.21 8.31 -6.05
N LYS A 524 -31.71 7.55 -5.06
CA LYS A 524 -32.84 6.62 -5.25
C LYS A 524 -34.13 7.35 -5.63
N GLU A 525 -34.42 8.48 -4.99
CA GLU A 525 -35.55 9.33 -5.33
C GLU A 525 -35.42 9.84 -6.76
N PHE A 526 -34.26 10.35 -7.14
CA PHE A 526 -33.98 10.82 -8.50
C PHE A 526 -34.17 9.73 -9.56
N GLN A 527 -33.68 8.51 -9.30
CA GLN A 527 -33.89 7.38 -10.21
C GLN A 527 -35.37 6.97 -10.32
N LYS A 528 -36.14 7.07 -9.25
CA LYS A 528 -37.57 6.74 -9.22
C LYS A 528 -38.44 7.80 -9.95
N GLU A 529 -38.13 9.07 -9.72
CA GLU A 529 -38.84 10.17 -10.32
C GLU A 529 -38.52 10.36 -11.81
N GLY A 530 -37.29 10.02 -12.21
CA GLY A 530 -36.79 10.25 -13.56
C GLY A 530 -36.51 11.72 -13.87
N SER A 531 -35.83 11.99 -14.95
CA SER A 531 -35.55 13.32 -15.50
C SER A 531 -34.79 13.18 -16.82
N ASP A 532 -34.87 14.16 -17.71
CA ASP A 532 -34.09 14.20 -18.96
C ASP A 532 -32.59 14.31 -18.72
N VAL A 533 -32.19 14.78 -17.53
CA VAL A 533 -30.77 14.86 -17.12
C VAL A 533 -30.27 13.53 -16.60
N LEU A 534 -31.13 12.61 -16.16
CA LEU A 534 -30.72 11.35 -15.57
C LEU A 534 -29.79 10.50 -16.47
N PRO A 535 -30.06 10.29 -17.76
CA PRO A 535 -29.16 9.53 -18.63
C PRO A 535 -27.77 10.17 -18.76
N ILE A 536 -27.71 11.50 -18.72
CA ILE A 536 -26.46 12.27 -18.88
C ILE A 536 -25.55 12.12 -17.66
N VAL A 537 -26.14 11.94 -16.47
CA VAL A 537 -25.41 11.89 -15.19
C VAL A 537 -25.33 10.48 -14.60
N SER A 538 -25.86 9.46 -15.29
CA SER A 538 -25.91 8.07 -14.78
C SER A 538 -24.55 7.56 -14.30
N ASN A 539 -23.48 7.87 -15.04
CA ASN A 539 -22.09 7.52 -14.71
C ASN A 539 -21.52 8.25 -13.48
N ARG A 540 -22.26 9.17 -12.89
CA ARG A 540 -21.87 9.89 -11.66
C ARG A 540 -22.59 9.42 -10.42
N LEU A 541 -23.58 8.55 -10.57
CA LEU A 541 -24.39 8.02 -9.48
C LEU A 541 -23.63 6.89 -8.74
N ILE A 542 -24.07 6.64 -7.51
CA ILE A 542 -23.45 5.63 -6.64
C ILE A 542 -23.41 4.24 -7.28
N PRO A 543 -24.50 3.70 -7.90
CA PRO A 543 -24.49 2.36 -8.45
C PRO A 543 -23.43 2.16 -9.54
N PHE A 544 -23.26 3.12 -10.43
CA PHE A 544 -22.21 3.08 -11.45
C PHE A 544 -20.81 3.10 -10.82
N ASN A 545 -20.57 4.03 -9.89
CA ASN A 545 -19.27 4.18 -9.25
C ASN A 545 -18.93 2.99 -8.34
N GLU A 546 -19.89 2.40 -7.63
CA GLU A 546 -19.70 1.16 -6.87
C GLU A 546 -19.32 0.01 -7.81
N SER A 547 -20.01 -0.12 -8.95
CA SER A 547 -19.74 -1.15 -9.96
C SER A 547 -18.36 -0.97 -10.61
N LYS A 548 -18.03 0.26 -11.03
CA LYS A 548 -16.71 0.61 -11.57
C LYS A 548 -15.60 0.25 -10.58
N LYS A 549 -15.76 0.64 -9.32
CA LYS A 549 -14.79 0.39 -8.27
C LYS A 549 -14.64 -1.10 -7.97
N PHE A 550 -15.75 -1.84 -7.94
CA PHE A 550 -15.74 -3.29 -7.78
C PHE A 550 -14.98 -3.97 -8.92
N LEU A 551 -15.32 -3.67 -10.17
CA LEU A 551 -14.67 -4.26 -11.32
C LEU A 551 -13.18 -3.93 -11.37
N LYS A 552 -12.79 -2.70 -11.05
CA LYS A 552 -11.39 -2.29 -10.98
C LYS A 552 -10.57 -3.11 -9.97
N HIS A 553 -11.12 -3.35 -8.79
CA HIS A 553 -10.34 -3.92 -7.67
C HIS A 553 -10.53 -5.42 -7.47
N TYR A 554 -11.67 -5.98 -7.91
CA TYR A 554 -12.00 -7.39 -7.66
C TYR A 554 -12.08 -8.25 -8.92
N SER A 555 -12.12 -7.66 -10.12
CA SER A 555 -12.14 -8.45 -11.36
C SER A 555 -11.03 -8.09 -12.34
N LEU A 556 -10.95 -6.84 -12.77
CA LEU A 556 -9.94 -6.42 -13.77
C LEU A 556 -8.52 -6.38 -13.22
N ASN A 557 -8.31 -6.01 -11.97
CA ASN A 557 -6.99 -6.11 -11.35
C ASN A 557 -6.50 -7.54 -11.20
N LEU A 558 -7.40 -8.50 -11.09
CA LEU A 558 -7.03 -9.92 -11.09
C LEU A 558 -6.53 -10.39 -12.46
N TYR A 559 -6.99 -9.78 -13.56
CA TYR A 559 -6.63 -10.17 -14.93
C TYR A 559 -5.55 -9.28 -15.56
N LEU A 560 -5.48 -8.01 -15.18
CA LEU A 560 -4.59 -7.02 -15.80
C LEU A 560 -3.38 -6.66 -14.94
N SER A 561 -3.45 -6.82 -13.63
CA SER A 561 -2.29 -6.63 -12.78
C SER A 561 -1.54 -7.93 -12.61
N ASN A 562 -0.23 -7.79 -12.59
CA ASN A 562 0.80 -8.79 -12.37
C ASN A 562 0.27 -9.95 -11.51
N THR A 563 0.46 -11.18 -11.96
CA THR A 563 0.16 -12.45 -11.28
C THR A 563 0.62 -12.48 -9.81
N LEU A 564 1.58 -11.64 -9.45
CA LEU A 564 2.03 -11.42 -8.08
C LEU A 564 0.91 -10.95 -7.13
N TYR A 565 -0.06 -10.15 -7.58
CA TYR A 565 -1.22 -9.78 -6.75
C TYR A 565 -2.21 -10.92 -6.50
N LEU A 566 -2.19 -11.96 -7.36
CA LEU A 566 -2.96 -13.20 -7.15
C LEU A 566 -2.31 -14.12 -6.13
N LEU A 567 -0.97 -14.09 -6.07
CA LEU A 567 -0.17 -14.96 -5.22
C LEU A 567 0.14 -14.33 -3.85
N TYR A 568 0.12 -13.01 -3.76
CA TYR A 568 0.46 -12.27 -2.55
C TYR A 568 -0.69 -11.35 -2.16
N ASP A 569 -1.18 -11.48 -0.96
CA ASP A 569 -2.02 -10.46 -0.33
C ASP A 569 -1.09 -9.33 0.17
N LEU A 570 -0.50 -8.60 -0.80
CA LEU A 570 0.51 -7.55 -0.56
C LEU A 570 -0.10 -6.22 -0.10
N ILE A 571 -1.37 -6.22 0.33
CA ILE A 571 -1.96 -5.02 0.91
C ILE A 571 -1.52 -4.92 2.37
N ASP A 572 -0.33 -4.36 2.58
CA ASP A 572 0.19 -4.09 3.93
C ASP A 572 -0.22 -2.72 4.48
N SER A 573 -0.74 -1.84 3.63
CA SER A 573 -1.21 -0.51 4.03
C SER A 573 -2.73 -0.43 4.07
N PHE A 574 -3.30 -0.32 5.26
CA PHE A 574 -4.73 -0.15 5.48
C PHE A 574 -5.00 1.16 6.24
N PRO A 575 -6.03 1.91 5.85
CA PRO A 575 -6.97 1.70 4.75
C PRO A 575 -6.36 2.02 3.37
N THR A 576 -6.72 1.24 2.35
CA THR A 576 -6.16 1.36 0.98
C THR A 576 -6.54 2.65 0.25
N GLY A 577 -7.55 3.38 0.72
CA GLY A 577 -7.95 4.70 0.18
C GLY A 577 -7.04 5.85 0.57
N THR A 578 -6.02 5.61 1.39
CA THR A 578 -5.12 6.67 1.85
C THR A 578 -4.10 7.03 0.77
N CYS A 579 -4.02 8.31 0.44
CA CYS A 579 -2.96 8.82 -0.45
C CYS A 579 -1.61 8.81 0.29
N LEU A 580 -0.54 8.43 -0.40
CA LEU A 580 0.81 8.61 0.14
C LEU A 580 1.09 10.11 0.32
N PRO A 581 1.74 10.50 1.43
CA PRO A 581 2.07 11.90 1.70
C PRO A 581 2.83 12.52 0.53
N PHE A 582 2.35 13.68 0.07
CA PHE A 582 2.97 14.50 -0.97
C PHE A 582 3.13 13.86 -2.36
N GLN A 583 2.65 12.63 -2.57
CA GLN A 583 2.75 11.97 -3.87
C GLN A 583 2.00 12.73 -4.98
N THR A 584 0.76 13.14 -4.72
CA THR A 584 -0.06 13.84 -5.71
C THR A 584 -0.33 15.28 -5.36
N ARG A 585 -0.38 15.61 -4.06
CA ARG A 585 -0.82 16.92 -3.57
C ARG A 585 -0.01 17.36 -2.35
N MET A 586 0.25 18.67 -2.26
CA MET A 586 0.77 19.35 -1.08
C MET A 586 -0.08 20.59 -0.80
N PHE A 587 -0.48 20.79 0.45
CA PHE A 587 -1.29 21.92 0.88
C PHE A 587 -0.54 22.78 1.90
N LEU A 588 -0.32 24.06 1.58
CA LEU A 588 0.25 25.06 2.48
C LEU A 588 -0.87 25.89 3.08
N ASN A 589 -1.04 25.84 4.40
CA ASN A 589 -2.06 26.60 5.09
C ASN A 589 -1.56 27.98 5.60
N THR A 590 -2.49 28.82 6.09
CA THR A 590 -2.20 30.15 6.63
C THR A 590 -1.29 30.14 7.86
N HIS A 591 -1.09 28.99 8.51
CA HIS A 591 -0.16 28.79 9.63
C HIS A 591 1.22 28.30 9.19
N ASN A 592 1.51 28.34 7.90
CA ASN A 592 2.77 27.89 7.26
C ASN A 592 3.04 26.39 7.44
N ASN A 593 2.02 25.59 7.72
CA ASN A 593 2.13 24.15 7.82
C ASN A 593 1.85 23.50 6.45
N LEU A 594 2.65 22.46 6.14
CA LEU A 594 2.42 21.61 4.98
C LEU A 594 1.59 20.40 5.38
N LEU A 595 0.47 20.19 4.69
CA LEU A 595 -0.43 19.07 4.87
C LEU A 595 -0.53 18.24 3.59
N PRO A 596 -0.92 16.96 3.67
CA PRO A 596 -1.10 16.12 2.47
C PRO A 596 -2.24 16.60 1.56
N CYS A 597 -3.29 17.22 2.11
CA CYS A 597 -4.37 17.86 1.34
C CYS A 597 -5.20 18.80 2.23
N GLU A 598 -6.12 19.55 1.59
CA GLU A 598 -7.03 20.49 2.23
C GLU A 598 -8.21 19.85 3.00
N LYS A 599 -8.35 18.52 2.94
CA LYS A 599 -9.47 17.77 3.56
C LYS A 599 -9.14 17.17 4.92
N VAL A 600 -7.91 17.30 5.37
CA VAL A 600 -7.46 16.72 6.65
C VAL A 600 -7.38 17.79 7.72
N SER A 601 -7.53 17.35 8.98
CA SER A 601 -7.36 18.26 10.12
C SER A 601 -5.96 18.90 10.13
N TYR A 602 -5.88 20.17 10.50
CA TYR A 602 -4.61 20.92 10.56
C TYR A 602 -3.63 20.38 11.60
N LYS A 603 -4.09 19.52 12.50
CA LYS A 603 -3.22 18.75 13.42
C LYS A 603 -2.31 17.77 12.67
N ASN A 604 -2.72 17.30 11.49
CA ASN A 604 -2.00 16.32 10.70
C ASN A 604 -0.96 16.95 9.74
N PHE A 605 -0.33 18.06 10.15
CA PHE A 605 0.73 18.64 9.33
C PHE A 605 1.98 17.74 9.30
N LEU A 606 2.68 17.77 8.18
CA LEU A 606 3.82 16.93 7.84
C LEU A 606 5.11 17.73 7.62
N GLY A 607 5.02 19.04 7.65
CA GLY A 607 6.15 19.93 7.47
C GLY A 607 5.78 21.38 7.74
N LYS A 608 6.75 22.25 7.65
CA LYS A 608 6.61 23.71 7.83
C LYS A 608 7.38 24.47 6.78
N VAL A 609 6.88 25.66 6.46
CA VAL A 609 7.54 26.60 5.56
C VAL A 609 7.84 27.88 6.34
N ASN A 610 9.12 28.20 6.41
CA ASN A 610 9.63 29.46 6.93
C ASN A 610 10.54 30.07 5.86
N ASP A 611 11.74 30.48 6.21
CA ASP A 611 12.76 30.86 5.23
C ASP A 611 13.21 29.67 4.36
N HIS A 612 13.04 28.46 4.90
CA HIS A 612 13.26 27.19 4.21
C HIS A 612 12.03 26.29 4.34
N VAL A 613 11.89 25.35 3.39
CA VAL A 613 10.89 24.27 3.47
C VAL A 613 11.47 23.13 4.29
N PHE A 614 10.83 22.80 5.39
CA PHE A 614 11.24 21.73 6.28
C PHE A 614 10.24 20.57 6.22
N ILE A 615 10.70 19.38 5.81
CA ILE A 615 9.94 18.14 5.74
C ILE A 615 10.78 17.03 6.39
N ASN A 616 10.29 16.47 7.50
CA ASN A 616 10.94 15.36 8.18
C ASN A 616 10.38 14.01 7.67
N ILE A 617 10.96 13.49 6.59
CA ILE A 617 10.53 12.24 5.97
C ILE A 617 10.55 11.05 6.94
N PRO A 618 11.63 10.82 7.75
CA PRO A 618 11.65 9.72 8.72
C PRO A 618 10.48 9.76 9.71
N GLU A 619 10.17 10.94 10.25
CA GLU A 619 9.05 11.12 11.18
C GLU A 619 7.68 10.84 10.51
N ILE A 620 7.52 11.32 9.27
CA ILE A 620 6.30 11.06 8.48
C ILE A 620 6.11 9.55 8.28
N VAL A 621 7.16 8.85 7.85
CA VAL A 621 7.14 7.39 7.62
C VAL A 621 6.82 6.65 8.92
N GLN A 622 7.47 7.00 10.03
CA GLN A 622 7.21 6.38 11.33
C GLN A 622 5.75 6.58 11.77
N ARG A 623 5.21 7.80 11.64
CA ARG A 623 3.82 8.14 11.98
C ARG A 623 2.82 7.32 11.15
N TYR A 624 2.99 7.31 9.83
CA TYR A 624 2.08 6.58 8.94
C TYR A 624 2.16 5.06 9.17
N ASN A 625 3.35 4.51 9.36
CA ASN A 625 3.51 3.09 9.67
C ASN A 625 2.83 2.71 10.99
N SER A 626 2.94 3.55 12.03
CA SER A 626 2.26 3.28 13.31
C SER A 626 0.73 3.26 13.12
N TYR A 627 0.18 4.18 12.33
CA TYR A 627 -1.24 4.22 12.00
C TYR A 627 -1.69 2.99 11.20
N TYR A 628 -0.92 2.59 10.18
CA TYR A 628 -1.21 1.40 9.38
C TYR A 628 -1.20 0.12 10.21
N VAL A 629 -0.21 -0.06 11.07
CA VAL A 629 -0.12 -1.21 11.99
C VAL A 629 -1.36 -1.27 12.89
N HIS A 630 -1.83 -0.12 13.38
CA HIS A 630 -3.03 -0.08 14.20
C HIS A 630 -4.29 -0.41 13.41
N CYS A 631 -4.47 0.21 12.25
CA CYS A 631 -5.64 -0.03 11.40
C CYS A 631 -5.69 -1.48 10.88
N LYS A 632 -4.56 -2.12 10.63
CA LYS A 632 -4.47 -3.51 10.15
C LYS A 632 -5.24 -4.47 11.06
N LYS A 633 -5.26 -4.25 12.37
CA LYS A 633 -5.98 -5.10 13.34
C LYS A 633 -7.48 -5.23 13.03
N VAL A 634 -8.10 -4.19 12.48
CA VAL A 634 -9.51 -4.17 12.08
C VAL A 634 -9.67 -4.42 10.59
N CYS A 635 -8.85 -3.78 9.77
CA CYS A 635 -8.97 -3.81 8.31
C CYS A 635 -8.74 -5.20 7.70
N GLN A 636 -7.92 -6.05 8.33
CA GLN A 636 -7.70 -7.43 7.88
C GLN A 636 -8.98 -8.29 7.88
N TYR A 637 -10.00 -7.91 8.66
CA TYR A 637 -11.30 -8.59 8.71
C TYR A 637 -12.36 -7.89 7.85
N CYS A 638 -12.00 -6.83 7.12
CA CYS A 638 -12.93 -6.07 6.30
C CYS A 638 -12.99 -6.62 4.87
N TYR A 639 -14.13 -7.14 4.46
CA TYR A 639 -14.36 -7.62 3.09
C TYR A 639 -14.23 -6.53 2.02
N GLY A 640 -14.42 -5.25 2.40
CA GLY A 640 -14.26 -4.10 1.51
C GLY A 640 -12.81 -3.60 1.34
N GLY A 641 -11.85 -4.22 2.02
CA GLY A 641 -10.48 -3.70 2.16
C GLY A 641 -9.78 -3.35 0.85
N ARG A 642 -9.87 -4.22 -0.17
CA ARG A 642 -9.24 -3.99 -1.50
C ARG A 642 -9.77 -2.77 -2.24
N ALA A 643 -11.04 -2.42 -2.04
CA ALA A 643 -11.69 -1.28 -2.67
C ALA A 643 -12.05 -0.17 -1.66
N CYS A 644 -11.34 -0.08 -0.57
CA CYS A 644 -11.56 0.92 0.47
C CYS A 644 -11.30 2.33 -0.08
N SER A 645 -12.16 3.28 0.27
CA SER A 645 -12.00 4.71 -0.05
C SER A 645 -11.71 5.57 1.17
N THR A 646 -11.68 4.97 2.34
CA THR A 646 -11.44 5.67 3.61
C THR A 646 -10.01 6.16 3.66
N CYS A 647 -9.85 7.45 3.95
CA CYS A 647 -8.54 8.03 4.20
C CYS A 647 -8.14 7.79 5.66
N LEU A 648 -6.93 7.35 5.91
CA LEU A 648 -6.36 7.20 7.24
C LEU A 648 -6.55 8.45 8.10
N LEU A 649 -6.29 9.63 7.54
CA LEU A 649 -6.35 10.90 8.25
C LEU A 649 -7.76 11.47 8.43
N SER A 650 -8.80 10.78 7.92
CA SER A 650 -10.21 11.08 8.22
C SER A 650 -10.72 10.30 9.44
N LEU A 651 -9.95 9.35 9.95
CA LEU A 651 -10.33 8.55 11.10
C LEU A 651 -10.09 9.32 12.40
N ASP A 652 -11.07 9.31 13.30
CA ASP A 652 -10.95 9.91 14.61
C ASP A 652 -10.05 9.05 15.53
N ASN A 653 -9.40 9.70 16.49
CA ASN A 653 -8.63 9.08 17.57
C ASN A 653 -7.35 8.30 17.17
N LEU A 654 -6.83 8.48 15.96
CA LEU A 654 -5.56 7.84 15.56
C LEU A 654 -4.37 8.24 16.47
N ASP A 655 -4.40 9.44 17.06
CA ASP A 655 -3.36 9.92 17.95
C ASP A 655 -3.46 9.35 19.39
N GLN A 656 -4.57 8.68 19.72
CA GLN A 656 -4.85 8.05 21.03
C GLN A 656 -4.58 6.54 21.02
N LEU A 657 -3.68 6.09 20.17
CA LEU A 657 -3.32 4.70 19.95
C LEU A 657 -2.83 4.04 21.25
N GLY A 658 -3.69 3.23 21.85
CA GLY A 658 -3.40 2.44 23.05
C GLY A 658 -4.52 2.38 24.10
N VAL A 659 -5.57 3.19 23.97
CA VAL A 659 -6.62 3.34 25.00
C VAL A 659 -7.99 2.83 24.55
N GLU A 660 -8.33 2.85 23.26
CA GLU A 660 -9.65 2.42 22.76
C GLU A 660 -9.53 1.57 21.48
N GLU A 661 -10.49 0.65 21.29
CA GLU A 661 -10.61 -0.11 20.06
C GLU A 661 -10.96 0.82 18.89
N PHE A 662 -10.17 0.75 17.82
CA PHE A 662 -10.42 1.47 16.58
C PHE A 662 -11.71 0.96 15.92
N VAL A 663 -12.67 1.86 15.68
CA VAL A 663 -13.91 1.56 14.96
C VAL A 663 -13.87 2.26 13.59
N CYS A 664 -13.86 1.46 12.52
CA CYS A 664 -13.94 1.99 11.17
C CYS A 664 -15.41 2.23 10.77
N PRO A 665 -15.82 3.47 10.39
CA PRO A 665 -17.19 3.76 9.99
C PRO A 665 -17.59 3.05 8.68
N ASP A 666 -16.62 2.72 7.83
CA ASP A 666 -16.84 2.05 6.54
C ASP A 666 -16.54 0.53 6.61
N PHE A 667 -16.43 -0.04 7.80
CA PHE A 667 -16.17 -1.48 7.97
C PHE A 667 -17.27 -2.33 7.33
N GLN A 668 -16.86 -3.27 6.49
CA GLN A 668 -17.76 -4.19 5.80
C GLN A 668 -17.54 -5.62 6.29
N ASN A 669 -18.48 -6.10 7.11
CA ASN A 669 -18.55 -7.53 7.44
C ASN A 669 -19.11 -8.32 6.24
N GLN A 670 -19.13 -9.64 6.34
CA GLN A 670 -19.60 -10.52 5.26
C GLN A 670 -21.00 -10.11 4.76
N LYS A 671 -21.97 -9.92 5.65
CA LYS A 671 -23.34 -9.58 5.30
C LYS A 671 -23.46 -8.24 4.56
N THR A 672 -22.80 -7.21 5.07
CA THR A 672 -22.82 -5.88 4.42
C THR A 672 -22.14 -5.89 3.07
N PHE A 673 -21.13 -6.73 2.89
CA PHE A 673 -20.44 -6.91 1.61
C PHE A 673 -21.29 -7.72 0.62
N GLU A 674 -21.95 -8.80 1.05
CA GLU A 674 -22.92 -9.55 0.25
C GLU A 674 -24.07 -8.65 -0.24
N ASP A 675 -24.62 -7.81 0.64
CA ASP A 675 -25.63 -6.83 0.27
C ASP A 675 -25.12 -5.84 -0.78
N LYS A 676 -23.86 -5.43 -0.70
CA LYS A 676 -23.20 -4.59 -1.70
C LYS A 676 -23.06 -5.32 -3.04
N LEU A 677 -22.60 -6.57 -3.04
CA LEU A 677 -22.47 -7.39 -4.25
C LEU A 677 -23.82 -7.59 -4.92
N ASN A 678 -24.86 -7.90 -4.14
CA ASN A 678 -26.23 -8.05 -4.66
C ASN A 678 -26.73 -6.76 -5.35
N ARG A 679 -26.43 -5.59 -4.80
CA ARG A 679 -26.77 -4.31 -5.46
C ARG A 679 -25.98 -4.11 -6.76
N ILE A 680 -24.67 -4.40 -6.75
CA ILE A 680 -23.80 -4.25 -7.92
C ILE A 680 -24.27 -5.17 -9.05
N PHE A 681 -24.44 -6.46 -8.78
CA PHE A 681 -24.86 -7.43 -9.80
C PHE A 681 -26.30 -7.17 -10.28
N SER A 682 -27.19 -6.77 -9.39
CA SER A 682 -28.55 -6.36 -9.76
C SER A 682 -28.56 -5.12 -10.67
N TYR A 683 -27.68 -4.17 -10.43
CA TYR A 683 -27.52 -2.98 -11.28
C TYR A 683 -26.94 -3.35 -12.65
N LEU A 684 -25.84 -4.09 -12.68
CA LEU A 684 -25.20 -4.52 -13.93
C LEU A 684 -26.14 -5.39 -14.79
N GLY A 685 -26.95 -6.26 -14.16
CA GLY A 685 -27.93 -7.08 -14.85
C GLY A 685 -29.10 -6.28 -15.45
N LYS A 686 -29.47 -5.15 -14.82
CA LYS A 686 -30.53 -4.24 -15.34
C LYS A 686 -30.02 -3.26 -16.39
N CYS A 687 -28.74 -2.94 -16.39
CA CYS A 687 -28.11 -1.95 -17.25
C CYS A 687 -26.87 -2.55 -17.96
N PRO A 688 -27.03 -3.56 -18.84
CA PRO A 688 -25.89 -4.23 -19.49
C PRO A 688 -25.01 -3.29 -20.32
N SER A 689 -25.58 -2.25 -20.92
CA SER A 689 -24.85 -1.24 -21.70
C SER A 689 -23.84 -0.47 -20.84
N GLU A 690 -24.15 -0.24 -19.57
CA GLU A 690 -23.25 0.46 -18.64
C GLU A 690 -22.07 -0.42 -18.20
N PHE A 691 -22.23 -1.74 -18.18
CA PHE A 691 -21.12 -2.65 -17.97
C PHE A 691 -20.01 -2.44 -19.02
N PHE A 692 -20.37 -2.39 -20.30
CA PHE A 692 -19.42 -2.12 -21.38
C PHE A 692 -18.81 -0.73 -21.29
N GLN A 693 -19.59 0.28 -20.90
CA GLN A 693 -19.05 1.63 -20.66
C GLN A 693 -18.02 1.64 -19.52
N ILE A 694 -18.29 0.93 -18.44
CA ILE A 694 -17.36 0.80 -17.31
C ILE A 694 -16.07 0.12 -17.75
N ILE A 695 -16.16 -0.99 -18.49
CA ILE A 695 -15.00 -1.73 -18.98
C ILE A 695 -14.15 -0.86 -19.91
N ASN A 696 -14.76 -0.21 -20.89
CA ASN A 696 -14.04 0.69 -21.80
C ASN A 696 -13.35 1.83 -21.03
N HIS A 697 -14.00 2.39 -20.05
CA HIS A 697 -13.42 3.47 -19.23
C HIS A 697 -12.25 2.98 -18.37
N LEU A 698 -12.29 1.73 -17.86
CA LEU A 698 -11.20 1.14 -17.09
C LEU A 698 -10.00 0.74 -17.95
N ILE A 699 -10.20 0.43 -19.23
CA ILE A 699 -9.13 0.13 -20.18
C ILE A 699 -8.41 1.41 -20.63
N THR A 700 -9.14 2.55 -20.66
CA THR A 700 -8.60 3.84 -21.11
C THR A 700 -8.02 4.70 -19.97
N GLU A 701 -8.26 4.37 -18.71
CA GLU A 701 -7.61 4.95 -17.51
C GLU A 701 -6.28 4.25 -17.19
#